data_a3e93df165cdcb9c942a460c537b628a
#
_entry.id   a3e93df165cdcb9c942a460c537b628a
#
_cell.length_a   1.000
_cell.length_b   1.000
_cell.length_c   1.000
_cell.angle_alpha   90.00
_cell.angle_beta   90.00
_cell.angle_gamma   90.00
#
_symmetry.space_group_name_H-M   'P 1'
#
loop_
_entity.id
_entity.type
_entity.pdbx_description
1 polymer ?
#
loop_
_entity_poly.entity_id
_entity_poly.type
_entity_poly.pdbx_seq_one_letter_code
_entity_poly.pdbx_strand_id
1 'polypeptide(L)'
;MMRTHAWVPAILLVLALEGGAATVSEIKVRREGGGLVEEAAVRGFISVKKGDELSRSALSRDVRALEESGRFSYVATELDEVGDGLVLTYVVKSKPRVRTLRIDGADEIGNRKVRDLLELGAGDPVDDAILAFKSLKVREHYQKELYPYTELEWIIDEDSANGTADVVITVKEGRRASVRAIEFEGGEALSAQSLRKAMKQKRWNIFSWITSHGTYKPDELDADRETIRRRFQDAGYLDARVGEPRLETLDAKRVKVVIPVEQGRQYRLGRVTVAGPQVFPVQEVSGVITSRPRDVASLAAVEQARQSVRDFYGSRGYIGNEVQYKLNPQGGEPVVNLDVSVKEGEKAYIRDIRIRGNTRTKDEVIRRELTVYPGEIYNQVKVRNSERRLRNLGFFDFVNAVPEATLDADRYDVAFEVNEQRVGQFMVGAGFSSVDDLIGFAELSHGNFDLLGWPPVGDGQKLKLRGTAGTKRQDIELSFVEPWFLDRKLSLGVDLFDRDRRFFSDEYEQRNTGGNITLGQPLGTFNRINFTYGLENIDVYNVDTNASDLIKAEEGENLKSSFTVEVVRDTRDNSFVATRGARSSASAMYAGGPLGGDVDIYQLEAQTAAYWPIWFDHVFNLRGWIAVVDSHGSEDRVPLFDRLFLGGARTLRGFKYRKVGPKDEDGEPIGGRSGWYATAEYTIPVVDKLRFATFYDMGMIYDEAYEFETSEYNSDWGVGIRLDFPGFPLRLDYAWPLQADEFNDRSSGRFQFSIGYVF
;
A
#
# COMPACT_ATOMS: atom_id res chain seq x y z
N MET A 1 12.54 17.51 -43.64
CA MET A 1 13.38 16.82 -44.68
C MET A 1 14.17 15.75 -43.95
N MET A 2 13.64 14.55 -43.98
CA MET A 2 14.30 13.36 -43.42
C MET A 2 15.50 12.99 -44.30
N ARG A 3 16.70 13.07 -43.74
CA ARG A 3 17.86 12.37 -44.30
C ARG A 3 18.00 11.04 -43.57
N THR A 4 17.54 10.02 -44.23
CA THR A 4 17.80 8.61 -43.88
C THR A 4 19.29 8.35 -44.03
N HIS A 5 20.02 8.21 -42.94
CA HIS A 5 21.34 7.63 -42.96
C HIS A 5 21.18 6.10 -42.98
N ALA A 6 21.47 5.55 -44.14
CA ALA A 6 21.52 4.13 -44.35
C ALA A 6 22.60 3.49 -43.46
N TRP A 7 22.18 2.54 -42.67
CA TRP A 7 23.08 1.60 -42.02
C TRP A 7 23.81 0.80 -43.13
N VAL A 8 25.09 1.02 -43.29
CA VAL A 8 25.95 0.16 -44.06
C VAL A 8 26.40 -0.96 -43.13
N PRO A 9 26.00 -2.22 -43.35
CA PRO A 9 26.55 -3.31 -42.58
C PRO A 9 28.03 -3.45 -42.93
N ALA A 10 28.89 -3.55 -41.90
CA ALA A 10 30.30 -3.88 -42.10
C ALA A 10 30.42 -5.14 -42.93
N ILE A 11 30.86 -5.00 -44.17
CA ILE A 11 31.13 -6.13 -45.07
C ILE A 11 32.38 -6.81 -44.51
N LEU A 12 32.16 -7.94 -43.82
CA LEU A 12 33.20 -8.90 -43.51
C LEU A 12 33.65 -9.52 -44.82
N LEU A 13 34.81 -9.11 -45.30
CA LEU A 13 35.47 -9.84 -46.41
C LEU A 13 35.92 -11.18 -45.86
N VAL A 14 35.12 -12.21 -46.12
CA VAL A 14 35.44 -13.60 -45.77
C VAL A 14 36.36 -14.13 -46.86
N LEU A 15 37.66 -14.06 -46.64
CA LEU A 15 38.58 -14.97 -47.32
C LEU A 15 38.52 -16.31 -46.57
N ALA A 16 38.16 -17.34 -47.31
CA ALA A 16 38.16 -18.72 -46.85
C ALA A 16 39.62 -19.12 -46.53
N LEU A 17 39.93 -19.25 -45.26
CA LEU A 17 41.16 -19.93 -44.85
C LEU A 17 40.92 -21.45 -44.95
N GLU A 18 41.31 -22.03 -46.05
CA GLU A 18 41.57 -23.49 -46.13
C GLU A 18 42.89 -23.76 -45.43
N GLY A 19 42.86 -24.39 -44.25
CA GLY A 19 43.87 -25.28 -43.70
C GLY A 19 45.21 -24.68 -43.33
N GLY A 20 45.29 -24.01 -42.16
CA GLY A 20 46.53 -23.69 -41.47
C GLY A 20 46.24 -22.68 -40.35
N ALA A 21 46.55 -22.98 -39.08
CA ALA A 21 46.43 -22.03 -37.97
C ALA A 21 47.44 -20.88 -38.19
N ALA A 22 46.98 -19.76 -38.78
CA ALA A 22 47.83 -18.60 -39.00
C ALA A 22 48.07 -17.84 -37.71
N THR A 23 49.33 -17.66 -37.33
CA THR A 23 49.74 -16.98 -36.12
C THR A 23 49.87 -15.46 -36.33
N VAL A 24 49.49 -14.68 -35.33
CA VAL A 24 49.61 -13.21 -35.37
C VAL A 24 51.08 -12.80 -35.23
N SER A 25 51.64 -12.31 -36.34
CA SER A 25 53.03 -11.87 -36.37
C SER A 25 53.23 -10.46 -35.80
N GLU A 26 52.25 -9.59 -35.96
CA GLU A 26 52.27 -8.22 -35.47
C GLU A 26 50.83 -7.71 -35.18
N ILE A 27 50.68 -6.87 -34.17
CA ILE A 27 49.45 -6.16 -33.87
C ILE A 27 49.65 -4.68 -34.02
N LYS A 28 48.90 -4.07 -34.95
CA LYS A 28 48.90 -2.63 -35.23
C LYS A 28 47.60 -1.99 -34.74
N VAL A 29 47.73 -0.73 -34.32
CA VAL A 29 46.56 0.10 -34.03
C VAL A 29 46.59 1.23 -35.07
N ARG A 30 45.58 1.26 -35.91
CA ARG A 30 45.38 2.35 -36.87
C ARG A 30 44.25 3.22 -36.41
N ARG A 31 44.55 4.52 -36.40
CA ARG A 31 43.52 5.52 -36.10
C ARG A 31 42.80 5.92 -37.38
N GLU A 32 41.48 5.96 -37.31
CA GLU A 32 40.61 6.49 -38.33
C GLU A 32 40.11 7.89 -37.87
N GLY A 33 40.46 8.94 -38.64
CA GLY A 33 40.11 10.31 -38.33
C GLY A 33 41.06 10.99 -37.33
N GLY A 34 40.65 12.17 -36.86
CA GLY A 34 41.40 12.99 -35.89
C GLY A 34 41.21 12.49 -34.44
N GLY A 35 41.96 13.09 -33.51
CA GLY A 35 41.91 12.80 -32.09
C GLY A 35 43.06 11.92 -31.61
N LEU A 36 43.40 12.03 -30.31
CA LEU A 36 44.49 11.27 -29.68
C LEU A 36 43.95 9.85 -29.31
N VAL A 37 44.47 8.84 -29.99
CA VAL A 37 44.32 7.45 -29.58
C VAL A 37 45.64 7.00 -28.99
N GLU A 38 45.67 6.78 -27.70
CA GLU A 38 46.83 6.15 -27.06
C GLU A 38 46.82 4.66 -27.38
N GLU A 39 47.82 4.20 -28.12
CA GLU A 39 47.93 2.75 -28.48
C GLU A 39 47.92 1.86 -27.23
N ALA A 40 48.49 2.32 -26.12
CA ALA A 40 48.44 1.63 -24.85
C ALA A 40 47.02 1.42 -24.31
N ALA A 41 46.12 2.39 -24.54
CA ALA A 41 44.71 2.27 -24.14
C ALA A 41 43.98 1.21 -24.94
N VAL A 42 44.23 1.09 -26.27
CA VAL A 42 43.66 0.03 -27.07
C VAL A 42 44.23 -1.34 -26.67
N ARG A 43 45.54 -1.41 -26.45
CA ARG A 43 46.22 -2.68 -26.03
C ARG A 43 45.76 -3.17 -24.66
N GLY A 44 45.24 -2.31 -23.80
CA GLY A 44 44.69 -2.71 -22.50
C GLY A 44 43.32 -3.44 -22.56
N PHE A 45 42.58 -3.31 -23.67
CA PHE A 45 41.27 -3.94 -23.87
C PHE A 45 41.30 -5.17 -24.77
N ILE A 46 42.40 -5.43 -25.48
CA ILE A 46 42.52 -6.56 -26.40
C ILE A 46 43.20 -7.75 -25.70
N SER A 47 42.68 -8.93 -25.95
CA SER A 47 43.20 -10.19 -25.41
C SER A 47 44.20 -10.87 -26.32
N VAL A 48 44.11 -10.63 -27.63
CA VAL A 48 45.00 -11.24 -28.67
C VAL A 48 46.40 -10.66 -28.52
N LYS A 49 47.42 -11.53 -28.57
CA LYS A 49 48.85 -11.17 -28.46
C LYS A 49 49.62 -11.68 -29.70
N LYS A 50 50.78 -11.06 -29.88
CA LYS A 50 51.74 -11.54 -30.93
C LYS A 50 52.11 -13.00 -30.58
N GLY A 51 51.99 -13.90 -31.58
CA GLY A 51 52.26 -15.32 -31.44
C GLY A 51 51.03 -16.16 -31.18
N ASP A 52 49.88 -15.56 -30.93
CA ASP A 52 48.63 -16.33 -30.76
C ASP A 52 48.07 -16.82 -32.08
N GLU A 53 47.40 -17.96 -32.05
CA GLU A 53 46.56 -18.40 -33.14
C GLU A 53 45.30 -17.56 -33.23
N LEU A 54 45.04 -16.98 -34.41
CA LEU A 54 43.93 -16.09 -34.58
C LEU A 54 42.60 -16.87 -34.63
N SER A 55 41.72 -16.58 -33.65
CA SER A 55 40.37 -17.14 -33.63
C SER A 55 39.31 -16.03 -33.79
N ARG A 56 38.27 -16.32 -34.54
CA ARG A 56 37.15 -15.42 -34.76
C ARG A 56 36.48 -14.98 -33.44
N SER A 57 36.44 -15.91 -32.50
CA SER A 57 35.89 -15.65 -31.17
C SER A 57 36.76 -14.70 -30.32
N ALA A 58 38.08 -14.76 -30.46
CA ALA A 58 38.98 -13.82 -29.79
C ALA A 58 38.85 -12.41 -30.39
N LEU A 59 38.85 -12.27 -31.70
CA LEU A 59 38.61 -10.99 -32.37
C LEU A 59 37.28 -10.36 -31.98
N SER A 60 36.21 -11.16 -31.97
CA SER A 60 34.89 -10.65 -31.59
C SER A 60 34.84 -10.22 -30.13
N ARG A 61 35.56 -10.88 -29.21
CA ARG A 61 35.67 -10.45 -27.83
C ARG A 61 36.44 -9.15 -27.71
N ASP A 62 37.55 -8.99 -28.42
CA ASP A 62 38.36 -7.80 -28.39
C ASP A 62 37.60 -6.57 -28.93
N VAL A 63 36.93 -6.74 -30.08
CA VAL A 63 36.08 -5.71 -30.67
C VAL A 63 34.99 -5.29 -29.69
N ARG A 64 34.29 -6.26 -29.08
CA ARG A 64 33.26 -5.99 -28.10
C ARG A 64 33.81 -5.28 -26.86
N ALA A 65 34.97 -5.71 -26.33
CA ALA A 65 35.60 -5.07 -25.19
C ALA A 65 35.99 -3.61 -25.48
N LEU A 66 36.46 -3.32 -26.69
CA LEU A 66 36.74 -1.96 -27.13
C LEU A 66 35.48 -1.12 -27.28
N GLU A 67 34.39 -1.67 -27.84
CA GLU A 67 33.08 -1.00 -27.95
C GLU A 67 32.47 -0.75 -26.56
N GLU A 68 32.46 -1.76 -25.69
CA GLU A 68 31.93 -1.67 -24.32
C GLU A 68 32.75 -0.72 -23.44
N SER A 69 34.02 -0.44 -23.79
CA SER A 69 34.82 0.58 -23.11
C SER A 69 34.22 2.00 -23.17
N GLY A 70 33.29 2.22 -24.11
CA GLY A 70 32.62 3.51 -24.35
C GLY A 70 33.51 4.61 -24.90
N ARG A 71 34.79 4.33 -25.17
CA ARG A 71 35.79 5.33 -25.61
C ARG A 71 35.85 5.53 -27.12
N PHE A 72 35.39 4.56 -27.90
CA PHE A 72 35.50 4.57 -29.35
C PHE A 72 34.11 4.69 -29.99
N SER A 73 34.03 5.44 -31.06
CA SER A 73 32.82 5.57 -31.89
C SER A 73 32.80 4.56 -33.03
N TYR A 74 33.98 4.02 -33.38
CA TYR A 74 34.11 2.99 -34.38
C TYR A 74 35.25 2.05 -34.03
N VAL A 75 35.06 0.76 -34.20
CA VAL A 75 36.08 -0.29 -34.00
C VAL A 75 35.91 -1.27 -35.14
N ALA A 76 37.00 -1.50 -35.85
CA ALA A 76 37.09 -2.54 -36.90
C ALA A 76 38.43 -3.27 -36.82
N THR A 77 38.52 -4.43 -37.42
CA THR A 77 39.77 -5.18 -37.52
C THR A 77 40.07 -5.46 -38.98
N GLU A 78 41.32 -5.25 -39.39
CA GLU A 78 41.83 -5.60 -40.71
C GLU A 78 42.92 -6.63 -40.53
N LEU A 79 43.00 -7.57 -41.48
CA LEU A 79 43.98 -8.66 -41.51
C LEU A 79 44.76 -8.57 -42.81
N ASP A 80 46.09 -8.44 -42.71
CA ASP A 80 46.98 -8.48 -43.84
C ASP A 80 47.92 -9.66 -43.69
N GLU A 81 48.08 -10.44 -44.76
CA GLU A 81 49.06 -11.53 -44.83
C GLU A 81 50.45 -10.97 -45.19
N VAL A 82 51.44 -11.19 -44.34
CA VAL A 82 52.82 -10.76 -44.58
C VAL A 82 53.76 -11.95 -44.28
N GLY A 83 54.25 -12.58 -45.38
CA GLY A 83 55.04 -13.81 -45.27
C GLY A 83 54.22 -14.97 -44.70
N ASP A 84 54.78 -15.67 -43.72
CA ASP A 84 54.11 -16.81 -43.04
C ASP A 84 53.25 -16.39 -41.83
N GLY A 85 52.95 -15.10 -41.61
CA GLY A 85 52.22 -14.61 -40.47
C GLY A 85 51.16 -13.56 -40.82
N LEU A 86 50.19 -13.35 -39.90
CA LEU A 86 49.14 -12.37 -40.04
C LEU A 86 49.48 -11.08 -39.25
N VAL A 87 49.33 -9.93 -39.91
CA VAL A 87 49.33 -8.61 -39.27
C VAL A 87 47.87 -8.23 -38.95
N LEU A 88 47.55 -8.17 -37.64
CA LEU A 88 46.24 -7.77 -37.18
C LEU A 88 46.23 -6.28 -36.90
N THR A 89 45.43 -5.49 -37.60
CA THR A 89 45.28 -4.05 -37.42
C THR A 89 43.92 -3.76 -36.78
N TYR A 90 43.92 -3.21 -35.56
CA TYR A 90 42.71 -2.66 -34.99
C TYR A 90 42.54 -1.21 -35.47
N VAL A 91 41.48 -0.97 -36.22
CA VAL A 91 41.12 0.38 -36.72
C VAL A 91 40.11 0.96 -35.73
N VAL A 92 40.48 2.04 -35.05
CA VAL A 92 39.66 2.66 -34.02
C VAL A 92 39.48 4.16 -34.25
N LYS A 93 38.30 4.67 -34.02
CA LYS A 93 37.99 6.09 -33.96
C LYS A 93 37.57 6.45 -32.56
N SER A 94 38.28 7.35 -31.91
CA SER A 94 37.91 7.84 -30.57
C SER A 94 36.63 8.67 -30.65
N LYS A 95 35.80 8.59 -29.61
CA LYS A 95 34.73 9.57 -29.41
C LYS A 95 35.36 10.93 -29.09
N PRO A 96 34.84 12.03 -29.62
CA PRO A 96 35.30 13.36 -29.26
C PRO A 96 35.02 13.61 -27.76
N ARG A 97 35.87 14.43 -27.12
CA ARG A 97 35.70 14.84 -25.74
C ARG A 97 35.07 16.20 -25.68
N VAL A 98 34.12 16.40 -24.76
CA VAL A 98 33.48 17.71 -24.53
C VAL A 98 34.54 18.75 -24.20
N ARG A 99 34.65 19.80 -25.01
CA ARG A 99 35.44 20.99 -24.74
C ARG A 99 34.59 21.99 -24.00
N THR A 100 33.41 22.32 -24.54
CA THR A 100 32.45 23.21 -23.93
C THR A 100 31.05 22.58 -23.96
N LEU A 101 30.28 22.79 -22.88
CA LEU A 101 28.86 22.41 -22.82
C LEU A 101 28.04 23.65 -22.56
N ARG A 102 27.25 24.04 -23.54
CA ARG A 102 26.29 25.12 -23.45
C ARG A 102 24.85 24.59 -23.44
N ILE A 103 24.02 25.13 -22.55
CA ILE A 103 22.61 24.80 -22.44
C ILE A 103 21.84 26.09 -22.61
N ASP A 104 20.90 26.09 -23.52
CA ASP A 104 20.05 27.21 -23.86
C ASP A 104 18.56 26.82 -23.71
N GLY A 105 17.70 27.76 -23.28
CA GLY A 105 16.23 27.60 -23.25
C GLY A 105 15.66 26.85 -22.05
N ALA A 106 16.47 26.58 -21.01
CA ALA A 106 15.99 26.04 -19.74
C ALA A 106 15.66 27.18 -18.75
N ASP A 107 14.63 27.96 -19.07
CA ASP A 107 14.30 29.20 -18.36
C ASP A 107 13.57 28.93 -17.05
N GLU A 108 12.72 27.90 -16.98
CA GLU A 108 11.88 27.54 -15.81
C GLU A 108 12.61 26.64 -14.81
N ILE A 109 13.36 25.63 -15.29
CA ILE A 109 14.14 24.73 -14.43
C ILE A 109 15.54 25.26 -14.13
N GLY A 110 16.11 26.01 -15.06
CA GLY A 110 17.42 26.62 -14.97
C GLY A 110 18.56 25.76 -15.54
N ASN A 111 19.44 26.43 -16.33
CA ASN A 111 20.52 25.77 -17.05
C ASN A 111 21.48 24.98 -16.14
N ARG A 112 21.69 25.44 -14.88
CA ARG A 112 22.54 24.73 -13.91
C ARG A 112 21.95 23.37 -13.57
N LYS A 113 20.64 23.32 -13.28
CA LYS A 113 19.95 22.06 -12.93
C LYS A 113 19.97 21.06 -14.09
N VAL A 114 19.73 21.53 -15.31
CA VAL A 114 19.81 20.67 -16.51
C VAL A 114 21.22 20.11 -16.69
N ARG A 115 22.26 20.91 -16.46
CA ARG A 115 23.68 20.47 -16.51
C ARG A 115 23.95 19.38 -15.47
N ASP A 116 23.48 19.57 -14.24
CA ASP A 116 23.65 18.60 -13.15
C ASP A 116 22.94 17.27 -13.48
N LEU A 117 21.78 17.31 -14.12
CA LEU A 117 21.02 16.13 -14.52
C LEU A 117 21.67 15.38 -15.69
N LEU A 118 22.31 16.11 -16.61
CA LEU A 118 23.04 15.51 -17.74
C LEU A 118 24.29 14.78 -17.27
N GLU A 119 24.84 15.14 -16.11
CA GLU A 119 26.10 14.55 -15.60
C GLU A 119 27.19 14.51 -16.69
N LEU A 120 27.32 15.59 -17.47
CA LEU A 120 28.24 15.71 -18.59
C LEU A 120 29.13 16.93 -18.36
N GLY A 121 30.45 16.72 -18.31
CA GLY A 121 31.42 17.73 -18.05
C GLY A 121 32.48 17.85 -19.15
N ALA A 122 33.36 18.87 -19.04
CA ALA A 122 34.50 18.99 -19.92
C ALA A 122 35.45 17.80 -19.77
N GLY A 123 35.86 17.20 -20.88
CA GLY A 123 36.71 16.02 -20.93
C GLY A 123 35.98 14.69 -21.04
N ASP A 124 34.64 14.64 -20.84
CA ASP A 124 33.85 13.46 -21.01
C ASP A 124 33.68 13.10 -22.50
N PRO A 125 33.60 11.79 -22.83
CA PRO A 125 33.30 11.38 -24.20
C PRO A 125 31.86 11.74 -24.55
N VAL A 126 31.64 12.16 -25.80
CA VAL A 126 30.31 12.54 -26.27
C VAL A 126 30.03 12.00 -27.68
N ASP A 127 28.81 11.55 -27.87
CA ASP A 127 28.18 11.22 -29.15
C ASP A 127 26.65 11.35 -29.01
N ASP A 128 25.93 11.15 -30.12
CA ASP A 128 24.47 11.20 -30.14
C ASP A 128 23.82 10.18 -29.20
N ALA A 129 24.40 8.99 -29.08
CA ALA A 129 23.86 7.93 -28.21
C ALA A 129 24.00 8.30 -26.72
N ILE A 130 25.14 8.84 -26.32
CA ILE A 130 25.38 9.31 -24.95
C ILE A 130 24.43 10.46 -24.60
N LEU A 131 24.28 11.44 -25.49
CA LEU A 131 23.37 12.57 -25.26
C LEU A 131 21.91 12.12 -25.21
N ALA A 132 21.50 11.20 -26.10
CA ALA A 132 20.15 10.62 -26.06
C ALA A 132 19.87 9.93 -24.73
N PHE A 133 20.79 9.11 -24.24
CA PHE A 133 20.67 8.40 -22.97
C PHE A 133 20.61 9.38 -21.77
N LYS A 134 21.54 10.33 -21.73
CA LYS A 134 21.59 11.33 -20.63
C LYS A 134 20.38 12.27 -20.65
N SER A 135 19.83 12.57 -21.84
CA SER A 135 18.63 13.38 -22.00
C SER A 135 17.37 12.76 -21.37
N LEU A 136 17.33 11.43 -21.19
CA LEU A 136 16.22 10.76 -20.52
C LEU A 136 16.01 11.25 -19.10
N LYS A 137 17.09 11.40 -18.32
CA LYS A 137 17.03 11.94 -16.94
C LYS A 137 16.49 13.37 -16.91
N VAL A 138 16.88 14.18 -17.88
CA VAL A 138 16.38 15.55 -18.01
C VAL A 138 14.89 15.54 -18.34
N ARG A 139 14.46 14.75 -19.32
CA ARG A 139 13.04 14.63 -19.67
C ARG A 139 12.20 14.14 -18.51
N GLU A 140 12.65 13.11 -17.77
CA GLU A 140 11.97 12.63 -16.56
C GLU A 140 11.81 13.73 -15.51
N HIS A 141 12.84 14.56 -15.32
CA HIS A 141 12.76 15.67 -14.38
C HIS A 141 11.74 16.71 -14.83
N TYR A 142 11.77 17.10 -16.11
CA TYR A 142 10.78 18.02 -16.67
C TYR A 142 9.34 17.48 -16.57
N GLN A 143 9.15 16.18 -16.79
CA GLN A 143 7.85 15.54 -16.62
C GLN A 143 7.36 15.61 -15.16
N LYS A 144 8.25 15.38 -14.18
CA LYS A 144 7.95 15.54 -12.75
C LYS A 144 7.58 16.97 -12.39
N GLU A 145 8.21 17.95 -13.04
CA GLU A 145 7.95 19.39 -12.85
C GLU A 145 6.77 19.90 -13.70
N LEU A 146 6.01 18.99 -14.33
CA LEU A 146 4.79 19.29 -15.10
C LEU A 146 5.02 19.88 -16.49
N TYR A 147 6.17 19.60 -17.12
CA TYR A 147 6.50 20.00 -18.50
C TYR A 147 6.58 18.75 -19.41
N PRO A 148 5.43 18.11 -19.78
CA PRO A 148 5.45 16.85 -20.53
C PRO A 148 5.88 16.99 -21.99
N TYR A 149 5.89 18.21 -22.51
CA TYR A 149 6.22 18.52 -23.91
C TYR A 149 7.65 19.02 -24.09
N THR A 150 8.54 18.79 -23.10
CA THR A 150 9.93 19.20 -23.19
C THR A 150 10.66 18.40 -24.26
N GLU A 151 11.20 19.11 -25.22
CA GLU A 151 12.09 18.56 -26.25
C GLU A 151 13.52 19.01 -25.98
N LEU A 152 14.47 18.09 -26.13
CA LEU A 152 15.89 18.39 -26.12
C LEU A 152 16.43 18.14 -27.51
N GLU A 153 17.02 19.16 -28.07
CA GLU A 153 17.78 19.12 -29.31
C GLU A 153 19.25 19.42 -28.99
N TRP A 154 20.18 18.79 -29.69
CA TRP A 154 21.59 19.05 -29.50
C TRP A 154 22.34 19.12 -30.81
N ILE A 155 23.46 19.87 -30.76
CA ILE A 155 24.41 19.97 -31.84
C ILE A 155 25.78 19.64 -31.23
N ILE A 156 26.50 18.72 -31.89
CA ILE A 156 27.86 18.35 -31.58
C ILE A 156 28.76 18.93 -32.70
N ASP A 157 29.55 19.95 -32.40
CA ASP A 157 30.51 20.53 -33.33
C ASP A 157 31.89 19.93 -33.05
N GLU A 158 32.28 18.95 -33.89
CA GLU A 158 33.50 18.17 -33.69
C GLU A 158 34.74 18.91 -34.26
N ASP A 159 35.70 19.22 -33.43
CA ASP A 159 37.05 19.58 -33.81
C ASP A 159 37.87 18.29 -34.00
N SER A 160 37.82 17.75 -35.21
CA SER A 160 38.48 16.49 -35.57
C SER A 160 40.02 16.56 -35.44
N ALA A 161 40.64 17.75 -35.48
CA ALA A 161 42.07 17.87 -35.35
C ALA A 161 42.53 17.64 -33.90
N ASN A 162 41.74 18.12 -32.92
CA ASN A 162 42.05 18.03 -31.49
C ASN A 162 41.31 16.90 -30.78
N GLY A 163 40.35 16.22 -31.43
CA GLY A 163 39.55 15.20 -30.85
C GLY A 163 38.58 15.70 -29.75
N THR A 164 38.17 16.95 -29.87
CA THR A 164 37.26 17.62 -28.95
C THR A 164 35.96 18.01 -29.65
N ALA A 165 34.91 18.29 -28.89
CA ALA A 165 33.65 18.79 -29.42
C ALA A 165 33.06 19.89 -28.53
N ASP A 166 32.45 20.86 -29.17
CA ASP A 166 31.57 21.81 -28.52
C ASP A 166 30.15 21.30 -28.61
N VAL A 167 29.48 21.19 -27.45
CA VAL A 167 28.11 20.65 -27.35
C VAL A 167 27.16 21.78 -26.97
N VAL A 168 26.16 22.01 -27.80
CA VAL A 168 25.07 22.95 -27.52
C VAL A 168 23.80 22.14 -27.39
N ILE A 169 23.14 22.21 -26.21
CA ILE A 169 21.86 21.58 -25.95
C ILE A 169 20.81 22.67 -25.86
N THR A 170 19.83 22.63 -26.71
CA THR A 170 18.67 23.51 -26.70
C THR A 170 17.49 22.81 -26.06
N VAL A 171 17.01 23.35 -24.95
CA VAL A 171 15.84 22.85 -24.24
C VAL A 171 14.63 23.66 -24.70
N LYS A 172 13.65 22.99 -25.27
CA LYS A 172 12.33 23.57 -25.53
C LYS A 172 11.40 23.07 -24.44
N GLU A 173 11.28 23.85 -23.36
CA GLU A 173 10.55 23.42 -22.14
C GLU A 173 9.08 23.12 -22.39
N GLY A 174 8.51 23.75 -23.40
CA GLY A 174 7.08 23.64 -23.67
C GLY A 174 6.23 24.37 -22.62
N ARG A 175 5.00 23.93 -22.44
CA ARG A 175 4.07 24.55 -21.49
C ARG A 175 3.88 23.65 -20.28
N ARG A 176 3.84 24.22 -19.11
CA ARG A 176 3.42 23.54 -17.88
C ARG A 176 1.94 23.18 -18.00
N ALA A 177 1.62 21.90 -18.07
CA ALA A 177 0.29 21.43 -18.37
C ALA A 177 -0.46 20.99 -17.11
N SER A 178 -1.67 21.52 -16.89
CA SER A 178 -2.60 20.99 -15.91
C SER A 178 -3.84 20.44 -16.60
N VAL A 179 -4.19 19.19 -16.30
CA VAL A 179 -5.40 18.55 -16.81
C VAL A 179 -6.61 19.09 -16.05
N ARG A 180 -7.43 19.90 -16.71
CA ARG A 180 -8.64 20.49 -16.10
C ARG A 180 -9.90 19.67 -16.35
N ALA A 181 -9.95 18.98 -17.47
CA ALA A 181 -11.07 18.13 -17.83
C ALA A 181 -10.58 16.82 -18.45
N ILE A 182 -11.34 15.77 -18.23
CA ILE A 182 -11.20 14.48 -18.93
C ILE A 182 -12.58 14.18 -19.51
N GLU A 183 -12.66 14.10 -20.81
CA GLU A 183 -13.89 13.86 -21.57
C GLU A 183 -13.77 12.58 -22.39
N PHE A 184 -14.88 11.91 -22.58
CA PHE A 184 -14.96 10.71 -23.42
C PHE A 184 -15.79 11.05 -24.64
N GLU A 185 -15.25 10.75 -25.80
CA GLU A 185 -15.94 10.91 -27.07
C GLU A 185 -16.54 9.57 -27.48
N GLY A 186 -17.85 9.43 -27.31
CA GLY A 186 -18.56 8.14 -27.39
C GLY A 186 -18.57 7.40 -26.06
N GLY A 187 -18.97 6.12 -26.09
CA GLY A 187 -18.98 5.26 -24.89
C GLY A 187 -20.09 5.60 -23.88
N GLU A 188 -21.23 6.07 -24.34
CA GLU A 188 -22.36 6.55 -23.52
C GLU A 188 -22.99 5.48 -22.60
N ALA A 189 -22.71 4.20 -22.86
CA ALA A 189 -23.23 3.10 -22.06
C ALA A 189 -22.73 3.09 -20.60
N LEU A 190 -21.56 3.70 -20.36
CA LEU A 190 -21.01 3.88 -19.01
C LEU A 190 -20.89 5.36 -18.71
N SER A 191 -21.28 5.73 -17.48
CA SER A 191 -21.20 7.14 -17.10
C SER A 191 -19.74 7.63 -17.09
N ALA A 192 -19.49 8.83 -17.60
CA ALA A 192 -18.18 9.46 -17.58
C ALA A 192 -17.59 9.59 -16.16
N GLN A 193 -18.46 9.70 -15.14
CA GLN A 193 -18.03 9.70 -13.73
C GLN A 193 -17.45 8.34 -13.32
N SER A 194 -18.11 7.24 -13.69
CA SER A 194 -17.63 5.89 -13.41
C SER A 194 -16.30 5.61 -14.08
N LEU A 195 -16.14 6.05 -15.34
CA LEU A 195 -14.89 5.91 -16.08
C LEU A 195 -13.76 6.73 -15.45
N ARG A 196 -13.99 8.01 -15.17
CA ARG A 196 -12.99 8.90 -14.50
C ARG A 196 -12.59 8.37 -13.13
N LYS A 197 -13.52 7.74 -12.39
CA LYS A 197 -13.21 7.12 -11.10
C LYS A 197 -12.21 5.96 -11.25
N ALA A 198 -12.37 5.15 -12.27
CA ALA A 198 -11.50 3.98 -12.52
C ALA A 198 -10.10 4.37 -13.02
N MET A 199 -9.93 5.54 -13.62
CA MET A 199 -8.66 6.02 -14.15
C MET A 199 -7.68 6.40 -13.04
N LYS A 200 -6.37 6.24 -13.31
CA LYS A 200 -5.28 6.78 -12.49
C LYS A 200 -5.09 8.27 -12.73
N GLN A 201 -5.16 8.69 -14.00
CA GLN A 201 -5.10 10.11 -14.35
C GLN A 201 -6.30 10.84 -13.78
N LYS A 202 -6.04 11.84 -12.92
CA LYS A 202 -7.07 12.69 -12.31
C LYS A 202 -7.02 14.11 -12.85
N ARG A 203 -8.18 14.77 -12.86
CA ARG A 203 -8.28 16.22 -13.19
C ARG A 203 -7.79 17.06 -12.01
N TRP A 204 -7.31 18.25 -12.30
CA TRP A 204 -6.98 19.25 -11.30
C TRP A 204 -8.19 19.63 -10.43
N ASN A 205 -7.95 19.76 -9.14
CA ASN A 205 -8.90 20.27 -8.16
C ASN A 205 -8.17 21.16 -7.14
N ILE A 206 -8.91 21.80 -6.24
CA ILE A 206 -8.35 22.72 -5.24
C ILE A 206 -7.28 22.06 -4.32
N PHE A 207 -7.30 20.74 -4.21
CA PHE A 207 -6.33 19.96 -3.39
C PHE A 207 -5.17 19.38 -4.21
N SER A 208 -5.05 19.79 -5.48
CA SER A 208 -4.00 19.26 -6.38
C SER A 208 -2.58 19.58 -5.90
N TRP A 209 -2.41 20.60 -5.10
CA TRP A 209 -1.15 20.94 -4.46
C TRP A 209 -0.66 19.91 -3.42
N ILE A 210 -1.59 19.10 -2.84
CA ILE A 210 -1.26 18.00 -1.93
C ILE A 210 -1.24 16.66 -2.70
N THR A 211 -2.20 16.46 -3.63
CA THR A 211 -2.46 15.16 -4.25
C THR A 211 -1.73 14.96 -5.57
N SER A 212 -1.10 16.00 -6.11
CA SER A 212 -0.52 16.03 -7.47
C SER A 212 -1.54 15.72 -8.58
N HIS A 213 -2.83 15.86 -8.31
CA HIS A 213 -3.88 15.70 -9.32
C HIS A 213 -3.79 16.82 -10.36
N GLY A 214 -4.20 16.53 -11.58
CA GLY A 214 -4.14 17.48 -12.69
C GLY A 214 -2.78 17.56 -13.38
N THR A 215 -1.77 16.83 -12.91
CA THR A 215 -0.54 16.62 -13.67
C THR A 215 -0.83 15.68 -14.84
N TYR A 216 -0.41 16.04 -16.03
CA TYR A 216 -0.50 15.16 -17.18
C TYR A 216 0.58 14.08 -17.11
N LYS A 217 0.17 12.83 -17.13
CA LYS A 217 1.06 11.66 -17.07
C LYS A 217 0.72 10.69 -18.20
N PRO A 218 1.47 10.71 -19.28
CA PRO A 218 1.19 9.86 -20.46
C PRO A 218 1.14 8.36 -20.10
N ASP A 219 2.08 7.86 -19.31
CA ASP A 219 2.14 6.44 -18.93
C ASP A 219 0.90 6.00 -18.13
N GLU A 220 0.36 6.87 -17.28
CA GLU A 220 -0.89 6.59 -16.56
C GLU A 220 -2.08 6.55 -17.52
N LEU A 221 -2.11 7.41 -18.53
CA LEU A 221 -3.18 7.44 -19.53
C LEU A 221 -3.18 6.19 -20.42
N ASP A 222 -2.03 5.64 -20.77
CA ASP A 222 -1.95 4.39 -21.50
C ASP A 222 -2.49 3.21 -20.68
N ALA A 223 -2.17 3.16 -19.38
CA ALA A 223 -2.75 2.19 -18.46
C ALA A 223 -4.28 2.41 -18.28
N ASP A 224 -4.72 3.65 -18.31
CA ASP A 224 -6.13 4.02 -18.20
C ASP A 224 -6.94 3.60 -19.42
N ARG A 225 -6.37 3.64 -20.62
CA ARG A 225 -7.00 3.11 -21.84
C ARG A 225 -7.41 1.64 -21.66
N GLU A 226 -6.48 0.84 -21.15
CA GLU A 226 -6.74 -0.58 -20.88
C GLU A 226 -7.79 -0.76 -19.77
N THR A 227 -7.73 0.07 -18.73
CA THR A 227 -8.71 0.08 -17.64
C THR A 227 -10.11 0.43 -18.14
N ILE A 228 -10.24 1.45 -19.00
CA ILE A 228 -11.51 1.85 -19.61
C ILE A 228 -12.02 0.72 -20.51
N ARG A 229 -11.18 0.15 -21.38
CA ARG A 229 -11.54 -0.97 -22.24
C ARG A 229 -12.10 -2.15 -21.43
N ARG A 230 -11.41 -2.54 -20.36
CA ARG A 230 -11.85 -3.60 -19.46
C ARG A 230 -13.20 -3.29 -18.81
N ARG A 231 -13.45 -2.05 -18.39
CA ARG A 231 -14.74 -1.65 -17.82
C ARG A 231 -15.90 -1.86 -18.80
N PHE A 232 -15.70 -1.52 -20.08
CA PHE A 232 -16.69 -1.79 -21.12
C PHE A 232 -16.86 -3.30 -21.35
N GLN A 233 -15.77 -4.07 -21.39
CA GLN A 233 -15.82 -5.52 -21.57
C GLN A 233 -16.50 -6.21 -20.36
N ASP A 234 -16.30 -5.71 -19.16
CA ASP A 234 -17.00 -6.20 -17.96
C ASP A 234 -18.50 -5.84 -17.97
N ALA A 235 -18.88 -4.78 -18.66
CA ALA A 235 -20.26 -4.41 -18.90
C ALA A 235 -20.87 -5.13 -20.14
N GLY A 236 -20.13 -6.06 -20.75
CA GLY A 236 -20.58 -6.86 -21.88
C GLY A 236 -20.28 -6.28 -23.27
N TYR A 237 -19.59 -5.17 -23.36
CA TYR A 237 -19.18 -4.55 -24.64
C TYR A 237 -17.84 -5.13 -25.09
N LEU A 238 -17.84 -6.37 -25.58
CA LEU A 238 -16.62 -7.14 -25.85
C LEU A 238 -15.76 -6.53 -26.96
N ASP A 239 -16.37 -5.85 -27.92
CA ASP A 239 -15.70 -5.18 -29.04
C ASP A 239 -15.22 -3.78 -28.70
N ALA A 240 -15.32 -3.35 -27.46
CA ALA A 240 -14.97 -2.00 -27.06
C ALA A 240 -13.51 -1.67 -27.40
N ARG A 241 -13.31 -0.53 -28.05
CA ARG A 241 -12.01 0.02 -28.41
C ARG A 241 -11.85 1.39 -27.78
N VAL A 242 -10.67 1.65 -27.27
CA VAL A 242 -10.31 2.94 -26.69
C VAL A 242 -9.15 3.49 -27.51
N GLY A 243 -9.38 4.60 -28.19
CA GLY A 243 -8.38 5.25 -29.02
C GLY A 243 -7.30 5.96 -28.19
N GLU A 244 -6.35 6.56 -28.88
CA GLU A 244 -5.31 7.34 -28.22
C GLU A 244 -5.88 8.64 -27.65
N PRO A 245 -5.54 8.98 -26.39
CA PRO A 245 -5.97 10.22 -25.78
C PRO A 245 -5.43 11.43 -26.55
N ARG A 246 -6.29 12.39 -26.83
CA ARG A 246 -5.92 13.66 -27.47
C ARG A 246 -5.90 14.76 -26.43
N LEU A 247 -4.94 15.65 -26.54
CA LEU A 247 -4.84 16.84 -25.71
C LEU A 247 -5.39 18.05 -26.43
N GLU A 248 -6.44 18.63 -25.90
CA GLU A 248 -6.99 19.88 -26.37
C GLU A 248 -6.57 21.02 -25.42
N THR A 249 -5.92 22.04 -25.97
CA THR A 249 -5.52 23.21 -25.21
C THR A 249 -6.76 24.07 -24.91
N LEU A 250 -7.06 24.27 -23.65
CA LEU A 250 -8.10 25.21 -23.22
C LEU A 250 -7.54 26.63 -23.15
N ASP A 251 -6.32 26.77 -22.62
CA ASP A 251 -5.55 28.01 -22.59
C ASP A 251 -4.04 27.72 -22.37
N ALA A 252 -3.26 28.77 -22.09
CA ALA A 252 -1.80 28.66 -21.96
C ALA A 252 -1.30 27.66 -20.91
N LYS A 253 -2.12 27.32 -19.91
CA LYS A 253 -1.72 26.45 -18.76
C LYS A 253 -2.71 25.32 -18.50
N ARG A 254 -3.80 25.22 -19.26
CA ARG A 254 -4.85 24.25 -19.01
C ARG A 254 -5.12 23.40 -20.25
N VAL A 255 -5.16 22.11 -20.04
CA VAL A 255 -5.46 21.13 -21.09
C VAL A 255 -6.67 20.29 -20.69
N LYS A 256 -7.38 19.83 -21.71
CA LYS A 256 -8.42 18.84 -21.64
C LYS A 256 -7.91 17.57 -22.31
N VAL A 257 -8.10 16.44 -21.67
CA VAL A 257 -7.83 15.12 -22.24
C VAL A 257 -9.13 14.61 -22.83
N VAL A 258 -9.14 14.30 -24.12
CA VAL A 258 -10.28 13.68 -24.82
C VAL A 258 -9.89 12.25 -25.18
N ILE A 259 -10.67 11.29 -24.70
CA ILE A 259 -10.45 9.87 -24.92
C ILE A 259 -11.56 9.35 -25.83
N PRO A 260 -11.24 8.98 -27.09
CA PRO A 260 -12.24 8.40 -27.98
C PRO A 260 -12.57 6.95 -27.56
N VAL A 261 -13.85 6.64 -27.48
CA VAL A 261 -14.35 5.33 -27.09
C VAL A 261 -15.38 4.82 -28.08
N GLU A 262 -15.06 3.74 -28.76
CA GLU A 262 -15.98 2.98 -29.58
C GLU A 262 -16.49 1.79 -28.73
N GLN A 263 -17.69 1.92 -28.15
CA GLN A 263 -18.19 0.90 -27.21
C GLN A 263 -18.60 -0.41 -27.89
N GLY A 264 -19.00 -0.39 -29.17
CA GLY A 264 -19.52 -1.56 -29.84
C GLY A 264 -20.92 -1.97 -29.38
N ARG A 265 -21.27 -3.25 -29.55
CA ARG A 265 -22.55 -3.84 -29.11
C ARG A 265 -22.41 -4.49 -27.74
N GLN A 266 -23.49 -4.46 -26.95
CA GLN A 266 -23.54 -5.23 -25.71
C GLN A 266 -23.91 -6.69 -26.01
N TYR A 267 -23.03 -7.61 -25.67
CA TYR A 267 -23.22 -9.04 -25.84
C TYR A 267 -23.88 -9.68 -24.62
N ARG A 268 -24.70 -10.70 -24.90
CA ARG A 268 -25.22 -11.60 -23.90
C ARG A 268 -24.65 -13.00 -24.12
N LEU A 269 -24.54 -13.77 -23.04
CA LEU A 269 -24.12 -15.18 -23.14
C LEU A 269 -25.22 -16.01 -23.79
N GLY A 270 -24.82 -16.75 -24.81
CA GLY A 270 -25.66 -17.79 -25.42
C GLY A 270 -25.50 -19.11 -24.67
N ARG A 271 -24.97 -20.11 -25.36
CA ARG A 271 -24.66 -21.42 -24.76
C ARG A 271 -23.35 -21.34 -23.98
N VAL A 272 -23.34 -21.97 -22.78
CA VAL A 272 -22.11 -22.20 -22.02
C VAL A 272 -21.82 -23.71 -22.11
N THR A 273 -20.67 -24.07 -22.69
CA THR A 273 -20.26 -25.47 -22.86
C THR A 273 -18.94 -25.71 -22.16
N VAL A 274 -18.79 -26.94 -21.64
CA VAL A 274 -17.53 -27.40 -21.05
C VAL A 274 -17.10 -28.65 -21.80
N ALA A 275 -15.92 -28.63 -22.37
CA ALA A 275 -15.32 -29.74 -23.10
C ALA A 275 -14.02 -30.19 -22.45
N GLY A 276 -13.72 -31.50 -22.57
CA GLY A 276 -12.47 -32.08 -22.06
C GLY A 276 -12.53 -32.83 -20.74
N PRO A 277 -13.55 -32.65 -19.85
CA PRO A 277 -13.63 -33.47 -18.65
C PRO A 277 -13.72 -34.96 -18.97
N GLN A 278 -12.84 -35.75 -18.33
CA GLN A 278 -12.82 -37.22 -18.43
C GLN A 278 -12.96 -37.87 -17.04
N VAL A 279 -12.43 -37.24 -16.02
CA VAL A 279 -12.41 -37.75 -14.64
C VAL A 279 -13.69 -37.39 -13.91
N PHE A 280 -14.26 -36.23 -14.18
CA PHE A 280 -15.49 -35.75 -13.53
C PHE A 280 -16.62 -35.60 -14.55
N PRO A 281 -17.90 -35.88 -14.14
CA PRO A 281 -19.03 -35.59 -15.01
C PRO A 281 -19.09 -34.15 -15.46
N VAL A 282 -19.37 -33.91 -16.72
CA VAL A 282 -19.44 -32.54 -17.30
C VAL A 282 -20.44 -31.67 -16.51
N GLN A 283 -21.53 -32.25 -16.01
CA GLN A 283 -22.53 -31.56 -15.22
C GLN A 283 -21.94 -31.00 -13.90
N GLU A 284 -21.06 -31.75 -13.24
CA GLU A 284 -20.41 -31.35 -12.01
C GLU A 284 -19.44 -30.19 -12.26
N VAL A 285 -18.64 -30.29 -13.32
CA VAL A 285 -17.68 -29.25 -13.73
C VAL A 285 -18.42 -27.99 -14.19
N SER A 286 -19.47 -28.13 -14.98
CA SER A 286 -20.27 -26.98 -15.42
C SER A 286 -21.06 -26.33 -14.28
N GLY A 287 -21.41 -27.10 -13.24
CA GLY A 287 -22.13 -26.61 -12.05
C GLY A 287 -21.37 -25.56 -11.25
N VAL A 288 -20.02 -25.48 -11.35
CA VAL A 288 -19.25 -24.43 -10.68
C VAL A 288 -19.20 -23.10 -11.45
N ILE A 289 -19.68 -23.10 -12.69
CA ILE A 289 -19.79 -21.88 -13.51
C ILE A 289 -21.08 -21.16 -13.11
N THR A 290 -20.95 -19.96 -12.58
CA THR A 290 -22.09 -19.14 -12.16
C THR A 290 -22.77 -18.42 -13.32
N SER A 291 -22.05 -18.20 -14.44
CA SER A 291 -22.56 -17.54 -15.64
C SER A 291 -23.60 -18.40 -16.35
N ARG A 292 -24.75 -17.80 -16.67
CA ARG A 292 -25.90 -18.49 -17.29
C ARG A 292 -26.22 -17.93 -18.68
N PRO A 293 -26.87 -18.70 -19.55
CA PRO A 293 -27.44 -18.16 -20.77
C PRO A 293 -28.32 -16.94 -20.51
N ARG A 294 -28.19 -15.91 -21.35
CA ARG A 294 -28.83 -14.60 -21.30
C ARG A 294 -28.22 -13.59 -20.31
N ASP A 295 -27.27 -13.99 -19.47
CA ASP A 295 -26.51 -13.02 -18.67
C ASP A 295 -25.72 -12.08 -19.59
N VAL A 296 -25.37 -10.91 -19.10
CA VAL A 296 -24.44 -10.02 -19.79
C VAL A 296 -23.10 -10.75 -19.95
N ALA A 297 -22.53 -10.74 -21.15
CA ALA A 297 -21.25 -11.38 -21.46
C ALA A 297 -20.09 -10.56 -20.85
N SER A 298 -20.03 -10.52 -19.52
CA SER A 298 -18.98 -9.81 -18.76
C SER A 298 -17.67 -10.57 -18.85
N LEU A 299 -16.60 -9.88 -19.24
CA LEU A 299 -15.26 -10.50 -19.28
C LEU A 299 -14.80 -10.95 -17.89
N ALA A 300 -15.10 -10.18 -16.86
CA ALA A 300 -14.83 -10.55 -15.47
C ALA A 300 -15.57 -11.83 -15.04
N ALA A 301 -16.83 -12.00 -15.44
CA ALA A 301 -17.61 -13.21 -15.15
C ALA A 301 -17.07 -14.43 -15.91
N VAL A 302 -16.62 -14.26 -17.15
CA VAL A 302 -15.96 -15.32 -17.94
C VAL A 302 -14.64 -15.73 -17.30
N GLU A 303 -13.83 -14.77 -16.85
CA GLU A 303 -12.56 -15.05 -16.17
C GLU A 303 -12.80 -15.73 -14.81
N GLN A 304 -13.86 -15.33 -14.10
CA GLN A 304 -14.29 -16.00 -12.87
C GLN A 304 -14.74 -17.43 -13.15
N ALA A 305 -15.48 -17.68 -14.24
CA ALA A 305 -15.89 -19.02 -14.64
C ALA A 305 -14.66 -19.91 -14.91
N ARG A 306 -13.67 -19.40 -15.66
CA ARG A 306 -12.40 -20.08 -15.88
C ARG A 306 -11.69 -20.42 -14.56
N GLN A 307 -11.62 -19.45 -13.65
CA GLN A 307 -10.97 -19.64 -12.36
C GLN A 307 -11.74 -20.64 -11.47
N SER A 308 -13.07 -20.61 -11.48
CA SER A 308 -13.89 -21.56 -10.74
C SER A 308 -13.68 -23.00 -11.18
N VAL A 309 -13.59 -23.22 -12.49
CA VAL A 309 -13.29 -24.55 -13.05
C VAL A 309 -11.87 -24.98 -12.69
N ARG A 310 -10.88 -24.09 -12.81
CA ARG A 310 -9.51 -24.34 -12.39
C ARG A 310 -9.41 -24.70 -10.89
N ASP A 311 -10.14 -24.01 -10.05
CA ASP A 311 -10.19 -24.25 -8.60
C ASP A 311 -10.91 -25.54 -8.28
N PHE A 312 -11.93 -25.93 -9.05
CA PHE A 312 -12.61 -27.21 -8.93
C PHE A 312 -11.63 -28.39 -9.04
N TYR A 313 -10.79 -28.39 -10.07
CA TYR A 313 -9.75 -29.41 -10.25
C TYR A 313 -8.62 -29.27 -9.24
N GLY A 314 -8.11 -28.03 -9.05
CA GLY A 314 -7.02 -27.75 -8.15
C GLY A 314 -7.33 -28.05 -6.67
N SER A 315 -8.60 -27.94 -6.26
CA SER A 315 -9.02 -28.32 -4.91
C SER A 315 -9.13 -29.82 -4.68
N ARG A 316 -9.21 -30.60 -5.76
CA ARG A 316 -9.34 -32.07 -5.78
C ARG A 316 -8.04 -32.81 -6.08
N GLY A 317 -6.93 -32.07 -6.17
CA GLY A 317 -5.61 -32.63 -6.34
C GLY A 317 -5.05 -32.63 -7.77
N TYR A 318 -5.77 -32.12 -8.73
CA TYR A 318 -5.32 -32.14 -10.11
C TYR A 318 -4.36 -30.98 -10.39
N ILE A 319 -3.06 -31.29 -10.40
CA ILE A 319 -2.00 -30.35 -10.69
C ILE A 319 -1.81 -30.20 -12.21
N GLY A 320 -1.35 -29.02 -12.64
CA GLY A 320 -1.13 -28.76 -14.05
C GLY A 320 -2.41 -28.67 -14.87
N ASN A 321 -3.59 -28.56 -14.22
CA ASN A 321 -4.81 -28.35 -14.96
C ASN A 321 -4.76 -27.03 -15.75
N GLU A 322 -5.11 -27.09 -17.03
CA GLU A 322 -5.22 -25.95 -17.91
C GLU A 322 -6.68 -25.74 -18.29
N VAL A 323 -7.21 -24.58 -17.99
CA VAL A 323 -8.56 -24.18 -18.35
C VAL A 323 -8.47 -22.97 -19.26
N GLN A 324 -8.93 -23.14 -20.49
CA GLN A 324 -8.99 -22.10 -21.51
C GLN A 324 -10.45 -21.80 -21.82
N TYR A 325 -10.73 -20.61 -22.31
CA TYR A 325 -12.05 -20.27 -22.80
C TYR A 325 -11.97 -19.62 -24.18
N LYS A 326 -13.05 -19.79 -24.93
CA LYS A 326 -13.23 -19.12 -26.20
C LYS A 326 -14.62 -18.51 -26.23
N LEU A 327 -14.68 -17.24 -26.63
CA LEU A 327 -15.92 -16.54 -26.89
C LEU A 327 -16.22 -16.59 -28.40
N ASN A 328 -17.31 -17.24 -28.77
CA ASN A 328 -17.69 -17.44 -30.17
C ASN A 328 -18.97 -16.63 -30.48
N PRO A 329 -18.84 -15.45 -31.14
CA PRO A 329 -19.99 -14.64 -31.54
C PRO A 329 -20.90 -15.43 -32.48
N GLN A 330 -22.21 -15.32 -32.29
CA GLN A 330 -23.19 -15.82 -33.24
C GLN A 330 -23.44 -14.78 -34.32
N GLY A 331 -23.33 -15.18 -35.58
CA GLY A 331 -23.42 -14.26 -36.72
C GLY A 331 -24.74 -13.48 -36.74
N GLY A 332 -24.61 -12.14 -36.67
CA GLY A 332 -25.73 -11.20 -36.78
C GLY A 332 -26.39 -10.77 -35.48
N GLU A 333 -26.35 -11.56 -34.42
CA GLU A 333 -26.94 -11.23 -33.11
C GLU A 333 -25.87 -10.85 -32.07
N PRO A 334 -26.18 -9.99 -31.08
CA PRO A 334 -25.27 -9.65 -30.00
C PRO A 334 -25.25 -10.77 -28.92
N VAL A 335 -25.04 -12.01 -29.36
CA VAL A 335 -24.96 -13.20 -28.53
C VAL A 335 -23.63 -13.87 -28.75
N VAL A 336 -22.97 -14.27 -27.67
CA VAL A 336 -21.69 -14.96 -27.69
C VAL A 336 -21.77 -16.25 -26.89
N ASN A 337 -21.34 -17.37 -27.46
CA ASN A 337 -21.21 -18.63 -26.76
C ASN A 337 -19.89 -18.65 -25.99
N LEU A 338 -19.92 -19.19 -24.79
CA LEU A 338 -18.76 -19.43 -23.96
C LEU A 338 -18.41 -20.92 -24.02
N ASP A 339 -17.32 -21.24 -24.69
CA ASP A 339 -16.78 -22.59 -24.72
C ASP A 339 -15.56 -22.67 -23.81
N VAL A 340 -15.67 -23.46 -22.75
CA VAL A 340 -14.59 -23.71 -21.79
C VAL A 340 -13.97 -25.07 -22.11
N SER A 341 -12.69 -25.10 -22.37
CA SER A 341 -11.91 -26.33 -22.60
C SER A 341 -11.02 -26.62 -21.41
N VAL A 342 -11.03 -27.85 -20.97
CA VAL A 342 -10.31 -28.30 -19.78
C VAL A 342 -9.33 -29.40 -20.17
N LYS A 343 -8.08 -29.24 -19.75
CA LYS A 343 -7.08 -30.30 -19.67
C LYS A 343 -6.84 -30.55 -18.19
N GLU A 344 -7.25 -31.72 -17.71
CA GLU A 344 -7.46 -31.97 -16.27
C GLU A 344 -6.16 -32.00 -15.46
N GLY A 345 -5.04 -32.37 -16.09
CA GLY A 345 -3.77 -32.60 -15.41
C GLY A 345 -3.73 -33.95 -14.67
N GLU A 346 -2.78 -34.12 -13.79
CA GLU A 346 -2.56 -35.36 -13.04
C GLU A 346 -2.93 -35.18 -11.57
N LYS A 347 -3.41 -36.27 -10.95
CA LYS A 347 -3.71 -36.25 -9.52
C LYS A 347 -2.43 -36.33 -8.71
N ALA A 348 -2.25 -35.40 -7.79
CA ALA A 348 -1.03 -35.23 -7.03
C ALA A 348 -1.27 -35.27 -5.52
N TYR A 349 -0.27 -35.76 -4.80
CA TYR A 349 -0.18 -35.77 -3.33
C TYR A 349 1.01 -34.94 -2.89
N ILE A 350 0.92 -34.32 -1.74
CA ILE A 350 2.03 -33.58 -1.14
C ILE A 350 2.94 -34.59 -0.44
N ARG A 351 4.21 -34.68 -0.89
CA ARG A 351 5.21 -35.49 -0.23
C ARG A 351 5.83 -34.73 0.93
N ASP A 352 6.30 -33.52 0.67
CA ASP A 352 6.96 -32.68 1.66
C ASP A 352 6.65 -31.18 1.40
N ILE A 353 6.83 -30.37 2.44
CA ILE A 353 6.74 -28.92 2.37
C ILE A 353 8.11 -28.34 2.67
N ARG A 354 8.67 -27.64 1.68
CA ARG A 354 9.95 -26.97 1.76
C ARG A 354 9.77 -25.46 1.91
N ILE A 355 10.53 -24.87 2.80
CA ILE A 355 10.55 -23.42 2.97
C ILE A 355 11.94 -22.93 2.59
N ARG A 356 12.01 -21.87 1.78
CA ARG A 356 13.26 -21.31 1.28
C ARG A 356 13.23 -19.78 1.38
N GLY A 357 14.39 -19.20 1.73
CA GLY A 357 14.55 -17.75 1.80
C GLY A 357 14.28 -17.15 3.18
N ASN A 358 13.83 -17.94 4.15
CA ASN A 358 13.66 -17.54 5.54
C ASN A 358 15.01 -17.60 6.30
N THR A 359 15.76 -16.51 6.23
CA THR A 359 17.08 -16.42 6.88
C THR A 359 17.01 -15.96 8.33
N ARG A 360 15.95 -15.29 8.71
CA ARG A 360 15.69 -14.75 10.05
C ARG A 360 14.47 -15.38 10.70
N THR A 361 13.38 -15.50 9.93
CA THR A 361 12.12 -16.05 10.43
C THR A 361 12.25 -17.56 10.62
N LYS A 362 11.92 -18.05 11.80
CA LYS A 362 11.95 -19.47 12.13
C LYS A 362 10.98 -20.26 11.23
N ASP A 363 11.35 -21.46 10.88
CA ASP A 363 10.56 -22.35 10.01
C ASP A 363 9.16 -22.63 10.59
N GLU A 364 9.07 -22.82 11.90
CA GLU A 364 7.80 -23.03 12.62
C GLU A 364 6.80 -21.87 12.46
N VAL A 365 7.28 -20.61 12.43
CA VAL A 365 6.45 -19.42 12.23
C VAL A 365 5.78 -19.44 10.86
N ILE A 366 6.46 -19.95 9.86
CA ILE A 366 5.91 -20.09 8.51
C ILE A 366 4.98 -21.30 8.47
N ARG A 367 5.41 -22.46 8.98
CA ARG A 367 4.62 -23.70 8.94
C ARG A 367 3.26 -23.59 9.63
N ARG A 368 3.18 -22.91 10.76
CA ARG A 368 1.92 -22.73 11.51
C ARG A 368 0.85 -21.93 10.73
N GLU A 369 1.25 -21.15 9.73
CA GLU A 369 0.33 -20.42 8.85
C GLU A 369 -0.14 -21.23 7.64
N LEU A 370 0.52 -22.33 7.34
CA LEU A 370 0.14 -23.17 6.20
C LEU A 370 -1.17 -23.90 6.47
N THR A 371 -1.92 -24.13 5.39
CA THR A 371 -3.19 -24.90 5.41
C THR A 371 -3.09 -26.19 4.66
N VAL A 372 -1.87 -26.59 4.28
CA VAL A 372 -1.51 -27.84 3.59
C VAL A 372 -0.50 -28.60 4.43
N TYR A 373 -0.56 -29.94 4.36
CA TYR A 373 0.30 -30.80 5.15
C TYR A 373 0.85 -31.95 4.29
N PRO A 374 2.05 -32.47 4.61
CA PRO A 374 2.57 -33.67 3.97
C PRO A 374 1.60 -34.86 4.07
N GLY A 375 1.49 -35.63 2.99
CA GLY A 375 0.55 -36.78 2.89
C GLY A 375 -0.86 -36.42 2.42
N GLU A 376 -1.26 -35.16 2.42
CA GLU A 376 -2.55 -34.73 1.89
C GLU A 376 -2.56 -34.74 0.34
N ILE A 377 -3.79 -34.80 -0.20
CA ILE A 377 -4.02 -34.51 -1.62
C ILE A 377 -3.62 -33.05 -1.87
N TYR A 378 -2.86 -32.80 -2.92
CA TYR A 378 -2.50 -31.44 -3.33
C TYR A 378 -3.74 -30.59 -3.53
N ASN A 379 -3.81 -29.45 -2.88
CA ASN A 379 -4.95 -28.54 -2.99
C ASN A 379 -4.46 -27.13 -3.29
N GLN A 380 -4.58 -26.74 -4.56
CA GLN A 380 -4.11 -25.43 -5.04
C GLN A 380 -4.80 -24.25 -4.35
N VAL A 381 -6.07 -24.40 -3.94
CA VAL A 381 -6.80 -23.35 -3.22
C VAL A 381 -6.24 -23.17 -1.81
N LYS A 382 -5.94 -24.28 -1.11
CA LYS A 382 -5.26 -24.26 0.19
C LYS A 382 -3.84 -23.67 0.09
N VAL A 383 -3.08 -24.02 -0.96
CA VAL A 383 -1.74 -23.48 -1.22
C VAL A 383 -1.80 -21.96 -1.38
N ARG A 384 -2.68 -21.43 -2.23
CA ARG A 384 -2.89 -19.99 -2.39
C ARG A 384 -3.37 -19.30 -1.11
N ASN A 385 -4.18 -19.97 -0.32
CA ASN A 385 -4.58 -19.45 1.00
C ASN A 385 -3.37 -19.36 1.94
N SER A 386 -2.48 -20.34 1.91
CA SER A 386 -1.23 -20.32 2.67
C SER A 386 -0.32 -19.17 2.24
N GLU A 387 -0.12 -18.97 0.94
CA GLU A 387 0.63 -17.81 0.42
C GLU A 387 0.04 -16.48 0.90
N ARG A 388 -1.30 -16.34 0.85
CA ARG A 388 -1.97 -15.13 1.31
C ARG A 388 -1.79 -14.89 2.81
N ARG A 389 -1.87 -15.95 3.63
CA ARG A 389 -1.61 -15.86 5.07
C ARG A 389 -0.19 -15.42 5.35
N LEU A 390 0.79 -16.02 4.68
CA LEU A 390 2.20 -15.62 4.82
C LEU A 390 2.43 -14.16 4.41
N ARG A 391 1.82 -13.70 3.31
CA ARG A 391 1.89 -12.28 2.91
C ARG A 391 1.26 -11.36 3.97
N ASN A 392 0.16 -11.78 4.57
CA ASN A 392 -0.55 -11.00 5.60
C ASN A 392 0.22 -10.88 6.92
N LEU A 393 1.22 -11.72 7.18
CA LEU A 393 2.13 -11.53 8.31
C LEU A 393 2.91 -10.22 8.22
N GLY A 394 3.15 -9.72 7.00
CA GLY A 394 3.94 -8.52 6.78
C GLY A 394 5.45 -8.73 7.00
N PHE A 395 5.93 -9.97 7.03
CA PHE A 395 7.35 -10.30 7.18
C PHE A 395 8.07 -10.46 5.85
N PHE A 396 7.29 -10.64 4.78
CA PHE A 396 7.78 -10.98 3.45
C PHE A 396 7.26 -9.98 2.43
N ASP A 397 8.13 -9.50 1.56
CA ASP A 397 7.77 -8.70 0.38
C ASP A 397 7.36 -9.59 -0.80
N PHE A 398 7.85 -10.83 -0.82
CA PHE A 398 7.51 -11.82 -1.82
C PHE A 398 7.22 -13.17 -1.17
N VAL A 399 6.15 -13.83 -1.61
CA VAL A 399 5.78 -15.20 -1.24
C VAL A 399 5.24 -15.89 -2.47
N ASN A 400 5.83 -17.01 -2.83
CA ASN A 400 5.42 -17.85 -3.94
C ASN A 400 5.49 -19.32 -3.55
N ALA A 401 4.47 -20.09 -3.92
CA ALA A 401 4.44 -21.54 -3.68
C ALA A 401 4.54 -22.30 -5.00
N VAL A 402 5.60 -23.08 -5.14
CA VAL A 402 5.88 -23.83 -6.37
C VAL A 402 5.80 -25.33 -6.06
N PRO A 403 4.96 -26.06 -6.80
CA PRO A 403 5.00 -27.53 -6.74
C PRO A 403 6.23 -28.05 -7.52
N GLU A 404 7.07 -28.82 -6.84
CA GLU A 404 8.27 -29.45 -7.39
C GLU A 404 8.01 -30.93 -7.63
N ALA A 405 8.22 -31.40 -8.86
CA ALA A 405 8.09 -32.81 -9.19
C ALA A 405 9.15 -33.65 -8.44
N THR A 406 8.78 -34.84 -8.05
CA THR A 406 9.67 -35.79 -7.40
C THR A 406 9.91 -37.01 -8.28
N LEU A 407 10.69 -37.95 -7.82
CA LEU A 407 10.90 -39.23 -8.54
C LEU A 407 9.62 -40.07 -8.60
N ASP A 408 8.70 -39.87 -7.66
CA ASP A 408 7.37 -40.52 -7.66
C ASP A 408 6.42 -39.69 -8.51
N ALA A 409 5.79 -40.31 -9.48
CA ALA A 409 5.02 -39.61 -10.52
C ALA A 409 3.80 -38.84 -9.97
N ASP A 410 3.19 -39.30 -8.87
CA ASP A 410 2.01 -38.70 -8.26
C ASP A 410 2.30 -37.86 -6.99
N ARG A 411 3.58 -37.65 -6.66
CA ARG A 411 4.01 -36.93 -5.48
C ARG A 411 4.81 -35.69 -5.81
N TYR A 412 4.45 -34.62 -5.14
CA TYR A 412 5.09 -33.31 -5.33
C TYR A 412 5.53 -32.74 -3.97
N ASP A 413 6.68 -32.12 -3.94
CA ASP A 413 7.05 -31.23 -2.85
C ASP A 413 6.46 -29.86 -3.12
N VAL A 414 6.00 -29.19 -2.09
CA VAL A 414 5.52 -27.80 -2.21
C VAL A 414 6.57 -26.88 -1.60
N ALA A 415 7.30 -26.16 -2.47
CA ALA A 415 8.30 -25.21 -2.02
C ALA A 415 7.65 -23.82 -1.83
N PHE A 416 7.65 -23.32 -0.60
CA PHE A 416 7.30 -21.93 -0.29
C PHE A 416 8.58 -21.09 -0.34
N GLU A 417 8.70 -20.29 -1.37
CA GLU A 417 9.81 -19.35 -1.54
C GLU A 417 9.38 -18.00 -0.99
N VAL A 418 10.14 -17.49 -0.02
CA VAL A 418 9.86 -16.21 0.63
C VAL A 418 11.07 -15.29 0.51
N ASN A 419 10.82 -13.98 0.43
CA ASN A 419 11.85 -12.98 0.57
C ASN A 419 11.50 -12.06 1.75
N GLU A 420 12.40 -12.00 2.73
CA GLU A 420 12.15 -11.30 3.98
C GLU A 420 12.34 -9.79 3.85
N GLN A 421 11.41 -9.02 4.38
CA GLN A 421 11.52 -7.58 4.48
C GLN A 421 11.89 -7.12 5.90
N ARG A 422 12.27 -5.87 6.02
CA ARG A 422 12.51 -5.25 7.32
C ARG A 422 11.18 -4.95 8.01
N VAL A 423 10.99 -5.50 9.20
CA VAL A 423 9.74 -5.36 9.98
C VAL A 423 9.90 -4.48 11.21
N GLY A 424 11.13 -4.04 11.51
CA GLY A 424 11.40 -3.05 12.55
C GLY A 424 11.06 -1.66 12.03
N GLN A 425 10.30 -0.88 12.79
CA GLN A 425 9.89 0.47 12.46
C GLN A 425 10.21 1.41 13.61
N PHE A 426 10.72 2.57 13.29
CA PHE A 426 10.86 3.68 14.23
C PHE A 426 10.08 4.86 13.69
N MET A 427 9.16 5.36 14.48
CA MET A 427 8.31 6.50 14.13
C MET A 427 8.47 7.60 15.16
N VAL A 428 8.57 8.83 14.69
CA VAL A 428 8.49 10.05 15.50
C VAL A 428 7.43 10.93 14.89
N GLY A 429 6.59 11.50 15.72
CA GLY A 429 5.53 12.37 15.26
C GLY A 429 5.16 13.41 16.31
N ALA A 430 4.45 14.43 15.88
CA ALA A 430 3.83 15.40 16.73
C ALA A 430 2.36 15.55 16.36
N GLY A 431 1.52 15.85 17.32
CA GLY A 431 0.11 16.06 17.13
C GLY A 431 -0.40 17.20 18.00
N PHE A 432 -1.58 17.68 17.65
CA PHE A 432 -2.31 18.64 18.47
C PHE A 432 -3.78 18.19 18.51
N SER A 433 -4.40 18.27 19.65
CA SER A 433 -5.83 18.03 19.80
C SER A 433 -6.47 19.06 20.72
N SER A 434 -7.79 19.21 20.62
CA SER A 434 -8.54 20.10 21.52
C SER A 434 -8.60 19.61 22.97
N VAL A 435 -8.11 18.40 23.25
CA VAL A 435 -8.08 17.76 24.57
C VAL A 435 -6.67 17.69 25.12
N ASP A 436 -5.74 17.12 24.36
CA ASP A 436 -4.36 16.83 24.80
C ASP A 436 -3.40 18.02 24.59
N ASP A 437 -3.83 19.09 23.90
CA ASP A 437 -2.99 20.18 23.38
C ASP A 437 -1.87 19.65 22.46
N LEU A 438 -0.67 20.17 22.59
CA LEU A 438 0.49 19.73 21.79
C LEU A 438 1.09 18.47 22.41
N ILE A 439 1.24 17.42 21.59
CA ILE A 439 1.90 16.18 21.96
C ILE A 439 2.97 15.82 20.94
N GLY A 440 4.07 15.26 21.42
CA GLY A 440 5.06 14.55 20.61
C GLY A 440 5.08 13.07 20.99
N PHE A 441 5.38 12.19 20.05
CA PHE A 441 5.57 10.79 20.36
C PHE A 441 6.75 10.19 19.59
N ALA A 442 7.34 9.17 20.19
CA ALA A 442 8.30 8.27 19.56
C ALA A 442 7.83 6.84 19.77
N GLU A 443 7.86 6.03 18.72
CA GLU A 443 7.47 4.62 18.75
C GLU A 443 8.51 3.77 18.08
N LEU A 444 8.93 2.71 18.77
CA LEU A 444 9.74 1.63 18.23
C LEU A 444 8.85 0.38 18.19
N SER A 445 8.69 -0.22 17.03
CA SER A 445 7.92 -1.45 16.89
C SER A 445 8.65 -2.49 16.06
N HIS A 446 8.45 -3.76 16.37
CA HIS A 446 8.99 -4.90 15.64
C HIS A 446 7.94 -6.00 15.51
N GLY A 447 7.57 -6.35 14.26
CA GLY A 447 6.48 -7.29 13.97
C GLY A 447 6.87 -8.77 14.01
N ASN A 448 8.16 -9.07 13.92
CA ASN A 448 8.71 -10.45 13.93
C ASN A 448 9.79 -10.57 15.01
N PHE A 449 9.44 -10.24 16.25
CA PHE A 449 10.34 -10.26 17.39
C PHE A 449 10.59 -11.69 17.90
N ASP A 450 11.70 -11.92 18.54
CA ASP A 450 12.04 -13.15 19.26
C ASP A 450 12.60 -12.76 20.65
N LEU A 451 11.80 -12.93 21.68
CA LEU A 451 12.13 -12.50 23.05
C LEU A 451 13.33 -13.27 23.60
N LEU A 452 13.50 -14.53 23.22
CA LEU A 452 14.52 -15.42 23.77
C LEU A 452 15.70 -15.66 22.81
N GLY A 453 15.58 -15.23 21.56
CA GLY A 453 16.58 -15.40 20.52
C GLY A 453 17.62 -14.27 20.46
N TRP A 454 18.79 -14.59 19.88
CA TRP A 454 19.77 -13.58 19.51
C TRP A 454 20.28 -13.78 18.09
N PRO A 455 20.12 -12.84 17.18
CA PRO A 455 19.45 -11.53 17.35
C PRO A 455 17.96 -11.71 17.65
N PRO A 456 17.28 -10.75 18.33
CA PRO A 456 15.91 -10.89 18.82
C PRO A 456 14.87 -10.76 17.70
N VAL A 457 14.96 -11.62 16.69
CA VAL A 457 14.14 -11.57 15.46
C VAL A 457 13.86 -12.99 14.98
N GLY A 458 12.61 -13.26 14.60
CA GLY A 458 12.29 -14.46 13.84
C GLY A 458 11.18 -15.33 14.38
N ASP A 459 10.66 -15.07 15.58
CA ASP A 459 9.68 -15.93 16.25
C ASP A 459 8.21 -15.51 16.03
N GLY A 460 8.03 -14.43 15.26
CA GLY A 460 6.69 -13.94 14.91
C GLY A 460 5.99 -13.18 16.03
N GLN A 461 6.68 -12.92 17.13
CA GLN A 461 6.20 -12.10 18.23
C GLN A 461 6.15 -10.62 17.81
N LYS A 462 5.38 -9.81 18.53
CA LYS A 462 5.29 -8.37 18.30
C LYS A 462 5.74 -7.63 19.54
N LEU A 463 6.62 -6.67 19.36
CA LEU A 463 7.06 -5.77 20.40
C LEU A 463 6.80 -4.33 19.97
N LYS A 464 6.26 -3.51 20.87
CA LYS A 464 6.05 -2.08 20.67
C LYS A 464 6.41 -1.33 21.95
N LEU A 465 7.27 -0.33 21.80
CA LEU A 465 7.59 0.65 22.85
C LEU A 465 7.19 2.03 22.34
N ARG A 466 6.32 2.71 23.06
CA ARG A 466 5.86 4.04 22.72
C ARG A 466 6.03 4.98 23.90
N GLY A 467 6.65 6.13 23.63
CA GLY A 467 6.67 7.29 24.53
C GLY A 467 5.87 8.42 23.94
N THR A 468 5.00 9.04 24.73
CA THR A 468 4.25 10.25 24.37
C THR A 468 4.55 11.31 25.39
N ALA A 469 4.86 12.53 24.97
CA ALA A 469 5.11 13.67 25.84
C ALA A 469 4.39 14.91 25.31
N GLY A 470 3.68 15.60 26.17
CA GLY A 470 2.94 16.81 25.85
C GLY A 470 2.73 17.67 27.10
N THR A 471 2.03 18.79 26.93
CA THR A 471 1.74 19.72 28.02
C THR A 471 0.80 19.12 29.07
N LYS A 472 -0.15 18.29 28.59
CA LYS A 472 -1.20 17.69 29.43
C LYS A 472 -1.16 16.17 29.47
N ARG A 473 -0.11 15.55 28.90
CA ARG A 473 -0.02 14.10 28.80
C ARG A 473 1.42 13.63 28.74
N GLN A 474 1.74 12.61 29.53
CA GLN A 474 3.01 11.89 29.47
C GLN A 474 2.72 10.40 29.61
N ASP A 475 2.98 9.60 28.59
CA ASP A 475 2.75 8.17 28.63
C ASP A 475 4.01 7.42 28.16
N ILE A 476 4.30 6.31 28.82
CA ILE A 476 5.24 5.29 28.36
C ILE A 476 4.49 3.97 28.33
N GLU A 477 4.52 3.30 27.20
CA GLU A 477 3.80 2.04 26.98
C GLU A 477 4.73 1.02 26.34
N LEU A 478 4.82 -0.17 26.91
CA LEU A 478 5.48 -1.33 26.36
C LEU A 478 4.43 -2.43 26.12
N SER A 479 4.28 -2.86 24.87
CA SER A 479 3.36 -3.93 24.50
C SER A 479 4.15 -5.09 23.88
N PHE A 480 3.94 -6.29 24.37
CA PHE A 480 4.43 -7.52 23.82
C PHE A 480 3.27 -8.45 23.47
N VAL A 481 3.31 -9.10 22.32
CA VAL A 481 2.29 -10.06 21.91
C VAL A 481 2.93 -11.30 21.30
N GLU A 482 2.64 -12.45 21.90
CA GLU A 482 2.88 -13.78 21.34
C GLU A 482 1.59 -14.27 20.67
N PRO A 483 1.49 -14.30 19.32
CA PRO A 483 0.25 -14.66 18.64
C PRO A 483 -0.09 -16.15 18.64
N TRP A 484 0.89 -17.01 18.96
CA TRP A 484 0.74 -18.47 19.00
C TRP A 484 1.22 -19.07 20.32
N PHE A 485 0.71 -18.54 21.41
CA PHE A 485 1.07 -19.00 22.75
C PHE A 485 0.80 -20.48 22.92
N LEU A 486 1.80 -21.21 23.41
CA LEU A 486 1.81 -22.67 23.56
C LEU A 486 1.55 -23.42 22.22
N ASP A 487 2.05 -22.89 21.12
CA ASP A 487 1.86 -23.44 19.76
C ASP A 487 0.41 -23.62 19.33
N ARG A 488 -0.48 -22.84 19.92
CA ARG A 488 -1.92 -22.83 19.62
C ARG A 488 -2.34 -21.47 19.07
N LYS A 489 -3.49 -21.45 18.40
CA LYS A 489 -4.14 -20.18 17.99
C LYS A 489 -4.71 -19.46 19.20
N LEU A 490 -3.85 -19.14 20.13
CA LEU A 490 -4.11 -18.41 21.36
C LEU A 490 -3.07 -17.30 21.45
N SER A 491 -3.46 -16.04 21.51
CA SER A 491 -2.50 -14.96 21.68
C SER A 491 -2.33 -14.63 23.16
N LEU A 492 -1.07 -14.44 23.58
CA LEU A 492 -0.73 -13.84 24.87
C LEU A 492 -0.23 -12.42 24.64
N GLY A 493 -0.91 -11.44 25.21
CA GLY A 493 -0.49 -10.04 25.26
C GLY A 493 0.00 -9.68 26.66
N VAL A 494 1.05 -8.89 26.74
CA VAL A 494 1.53 -8.26 27.97
C VAL A 494 1.75 -6.80 27.68
N ASP A 495 1.03 -5.95 28.39
CA ASP A 495 1.15 -4.49 28.28
C ASP A 495 1.61 -3.92 29.63
N LEU A 496 2.64 -3.10 29.61
CA LEU A 496 3.11 -2.33 30.77
C LEU A 496 3.00 -0.86 30.42
N PHE A 497 2.51 -0.07 31.35
CA PHE A 497 2.30 1.35 31.10
C PHE A 497 2.51 2.22 32.34
N ASP A 498 2.89 3.47 32.05
CA ASP A 498 2.87 4.57 33.00
C ASP A 498 2.25 5.77 32.25
N ARG A 499 1.07 6.21 32.69
CA ARG A 499 0.23 7.20 32.01
C ARG A 499 -0.11 8.32 32.96
N ASP A 500 0.48 9.49 32.75
CA ASP A 500 0.18 10.73 33.48
C ASP A 500 -0.70 11.63 32.61
N ARG A 501 -1.90 11.93 33.07
CA ARG A 501 -2.95 12.64 32.35
C ARG A 501 -3.50 13.79 33.15
N ARG A 502 -3.22 15.02 32.72
CA ARG A 502 -3.57 16.29 33.35
C ARG A 502 -4.71 17.02 32.66
N PHE A 503 -5.44 16.34 31.80
CA PHE A 503 -6.52 16.89 30.97
C PHE A 503 -7.91 16.39 31.42
N PHE A 504 -7.98 15.49 32.38
CA PHE A 504 -9.25 14.94 32.81
C PHE A 504 -10.09 15.95 33.55
N SER A 505 -9.45 16.79 34.35
CA SER A 505 -10.07 17.81 35.17
C SER A 505 -9.15 19.03 35.29
N ASP A 506 -9.72 20.18 35.64
CA ASP A 506 -8.95 21.37 36.03
C ASP A 506 -8.64 21.34 37.55
N GLU A 507 -9.25 20.40 38.29
CA GLU A 507 -9.16 20.32 39.77
C GLU A 507 -8.26 19.21 40.30
N TYR A 508 -7.87 18.24 39.45
CA TYR A 508 -6.97 17.15 39.83
C TYR A 508 -6.19 16.59 38.61
N GLU A 509 -5.07 15.97 38.93
CA GLU A 509 -4.27 15.21 37.94
C GLU A 509 -4.32 13.72 38.30
N GLN A 510 -4.16 12.85 37.27
CA GLN A 510 -4.24 11.40 37.47
C GLN A 510 -3.09 10.69 36.78
N ARG A 511 -2.43 9.80 37.51
CA ARG A 511 -1.39 8.89 36.96
C ARG A 511 -1.79 7.44 37.17
N ASN A 512 -1.69 6.65 36.09
CA ASN A 512 -1.96 5.22 36.11
C ASN A 512 -0.67 4.47 35.77
N THR A 513 -0.14 3.68 36.71
CA THR A 513 1.03 2.84 36.53
C THR A 513 0.65 1.38 36.68
N GLY A 514 0.89 0.53 35.70
CA GLY A 514 0.46 -0.86 35.82
C GLY A 514 0.74 -1.70 34.58
N GLY A 515 0.01 -2.82 34.51
CA GLY A 515 0.11 -3.72 33.39
C GLY A 515 -1.08 -4.64 33.24
N ASN A 516 -1.23 -5.17 32.03
CA ASN A 516 -2.27 -6.11 31.65
C ASN A 516 -1.66 -7.38 31.07
N ILE A 517 -2.28 -8.52 31.37
CA ILE A 517 -2.02 -9.79 30.70
C ILE A 517 -3.30 -10.21 30.02
N THR A 518 -3.26 -10.37 28.70
CA THR A 518 -4.42 -10.70 27.87
C THR A 518 -4.23 -12.04 27.16
N LEU A 519 -5.18 -12.94 27.33
CA LEU A 519 -5.29 -14.16 26.53
C LEU A 519 -6.40 -13.98 25.51
N GLY A 520 -6.08 -14.02 24.22
CA GLY A 520 -7.03 -13.81 23.13
C GLY A 520 -7.22 -15.08 22.29
N GLN A 521 -8.44 -15.60 22.26
CA GLN A 521 -8.83 -16.78 21.48
C GLN A 521 -9.70 -16.39 20.29
N PRO A 522 -9.26 -16.62 19.03
CA PRO A 522 -10.14 -16.43 17.88
C PRO A 522 -11.25 -17.50 17.86
N LEU A 523 -12.48 -17.05 17.61
CA LEU A 523 -13.68 -17.87 17.46
C LEU A 523 -14.16 -17.81 16.01
N GLY A 524 -13.51 -18.56 15.12
CA GLY A 524 -13.75 -18.50 13.68
C GLY A 524 -13.05 -17.31 13.00
N THR A 525 -13.66 -16.78 11.93
CA THR A 525 -13.00 -15.80 11.05
C THR A 525 -13.14 -14.36 11.57
N PHE A 526 -14.25 -14.03 12.19
CA PHE A 526 -14.61 -12.66 12.52
C PHE A 526 -14.77 -12.40 14.02
N ASN A 527 -14.78 -13.44 14.85
CA ASN A 527 -15.02 -13.29 16.26
C ASN A 527 -13.76 -13.62 17.06
N ARG A 528 -13.63 -12.99 18.22
CA ARG A 528 -12.55 -13.20 19.17
C ARG A 528 -13.09 -13.01 20.58
N ILE A 529 -12.60 -13.80 21.53
CA ILE A 529 -12.78 -13.59 22.96
C ILE A 529 -11.43 -13.27 23.60
N ASN A 530 -11.40 -12.28 24.47
CA ASN A 530 -10.23 -11.84 25.22
C ASN A 530 -10.51 -12.01 26.71
N PHE A 531 -9.55 -12.52 27.44
CA PHE A 531 -9.51 -12.58 28.88
C PHE A 531 -8.34 -11.75 29.35
N THR A 532 -8.60 -10.67 30.05
CA THR A 532 -7.56 -9.72 30.49
C THR A 532 -7.54 -9.64 32.00
N TYR A 533 -6.40 -9.91 32.60
CA TYR A 533 -6.11 -9.54 33.97
C TYR A 533 -5.31 -8.25 33.99
N GLY A 534 -5.78 -7.26 34.73
CA GLY A 534 -5.16 -5.95 34.89
C GLY A 534 -4.80 -5.68 36.34
N LEU A 535 -3.61 -5.14 36.55
CA LEU A 535 -3.16 -4.63 37.84
C LEU A 535 -2.57 -3.25 37.62
N GLU A 536 -3.20 -2.24 38.21
CA GLU A 536 -2.75 -0.85 38.07
C GLU A 536 -2.86 -0.10 39.41
N ASN A 537 -1.90 0.79 39.65
CA ASN A 537 -1.95 1.79 40.72
C ASN A 537 -2.42 3.09 40.11
N ILE A 538 -3.50 3.63 40.61
CA ILE A 538 -4.12 4.87 40.18
C ILE A 538 -3.85 5.91 41.25
N ASP A 539 -3.04 6.92 40.92
CA ASP A 539 -2.67 8.01 41.80
C ASP A 539 -3.41 9.30 41.36
N VAL A 540 -4.29 9.79 42.21
CA VAL A 540 -4.97 11.08 42.06
C VAL A 540 -4.22 12.09 42.90
N TYR A 541 -3.64 13.08 42.23
CA TYR A 541 -2.76 14.04 42.88
C TYR A 541 -3.01 15.48 42.42
N ASN A 542 -2.36 16.45 43.02
CA ASN A 542 -2.57 17.89 42.74
C ASN A 542 -4.04 18.31 42.82
N VAL A 543 -4.76 17.80 43.84
CA VAL A 543 -6.16 18.12 44.04
C VAL A 543 -6.29 19.58 44.54
N ASP A 544 -7.15 20.38 43.88
CA ASP A 544 -7.39 21.76 44.29
C ASP A 544 -8.04 21.80 45.65
N THR A 545 -7.62 22.76 46.46
CA THR A 545 -8.17 22.95 47.82
C THR A 545 -9.66 23.30 47.83
N ASN A 546 -10.17 23.85 46.72
CA ASN A 546 -11.58 24.18 46.54
C ASN A 546 -12.37 23.06 45.84
N ALA A 547 -11.73 21.97 45.44
CA ALA A 547 -12.41 20.84 44.82
C ALA A 547 -13.52 20.30 45.77
N SER A 548 -14.51 19.63 45.17
CA SER A 548 -15.60 19.03 45.92
C SER A 548 -15.10 17.90 46.84
N ASP A 549 -15.86 17.60 47.89
CA ASP A 549 -15.50 16.55 48.86
C ASP A 549 -15.36 15.19 48.18
N LEU A 550 -16.12 14.94 47.08
CA LEU A 550 -16.04 13.73 46.30
C LEU A 550 -14.68 13.61 45.57
N ILE A 551 -14.17 14.71 45.02
CA ILE A 551 -12.85 14.74 44.36
C ILE A 551 -11.72 14.60 45.38
N LYS A 552 -11.81 15.34 46.52
CA LYS A 552 -10.84 15.24 47.64
C LYS A 552 -10.75 13.85 48.22
N ALA A 553 -11.86 13.12 48.27
CA ALA A 553 -11.90 11.74 48.78
C ALA A 553 -11.16 10.74 47.88
N GLU A 554 -10.81 11.12 46.65
CA GLU A 554 -10.04 10.30 45.73
C GLU A 554 -8.53 10.53 45.77
N GLU A 555 -8.07 11.57 46.52
CA GLU A 555 -6.65 11.93 46.59
C GLU A 555 -5.82 10.79 47.16
N GLY A 556 -4.76 10.42 46.43
CA GLY A 556 -3.82 9.38 46.79
C GLY A 556 -3.83 8.19 45.84
N GLU A 557 -3.18 7.12 46.30
CA GLU A 557 -2.97 5.90 45.51
C GLU A 557 -4.09 4.87 45.75
N ASN A 558 -4.61 4.31 44.68
CA ASN A 558 -5.61 3.25 44.71
C ASN A 558 -5.14 2.07 43.83
N LEU A 559 -4.95 0.91 44.44
CA LEU A 559 -4.60 -0.29 43.70
C LEU A 559 -5.87 -0.95 43.12
N LYS A 560 -5.91 -1.08 41.81
CA LYS A 560 -7.00 -1.76 41.10
C LYS A 560 -6.50 -3.08 40.51
N SER A 561 -7.11 -4.17 40.95
CA SER A 561 -6.89 -5.52 40.42
C SER A 561 -8.18 -5.97 39.74
N SER A 562 -8.14 -6.21 38.43
CA SER A 562 -9.34 -6.44 37.65
C SER A 562 -9.22 -7.63 36.70
N PHE A 563 -10.36 -8.25 36.39
CA PHE A 563 -10.47 -9.27 35.36
C PHE A 563 -11.58 -8.90 34.39
N THR A 564 -11.25 -8.87 33.09
CA THR A 564 -12.18 -8.49 32.02
C THR A 564 -12.34 -9.62 31.02
N VAL A 565 -13.58 -9.92 30.65
CA VAL A 565 -13.92 -10.77 29.52
C VAL A 565 -14.53 -9.90 28.45
N GLU A 566 -13.94 -9.94 27.26
CA GLU A 566 -14.42 -9.17 26.10
C GLU A 566 -14.67 -10.11 24.91
N VAL A 567 -15.81 -9.95 24.27
CA VAL A 567 -16.12 -10.61 22.99
C VAL A 567 -16.17 -9.56 21.89
N VAL A 568 -15.38 -9.77 20.84
CA VAL A 568 -15.29 -8.86 19.69
C VAL A 568 -15.72 -9.58 18.42
N ARG A 569 -16.56 -8.93 17.63
CA ARG A 569 -16.87 -9.31 16.24
C ARG A 569 -16.46 -8.18 15.31
N ASP A 570 -15.56 -8.45 14.36
CA ASP A 570 -15.11 -7.46 13.38
C ASP A 570 -15.25 -8.02 11.95
N THR A 571 -16.15 -7.41 11.17
CA THR A 571 -16.46 -7.76 9.78
C THR A 571 -16.12 -6.61 8.83
N ARG A 572 -15.42 -5.58 9.30
CA ARG A 572 -15.06 -4.40 8.49
C ARG A 572 -14.14 -4.80 7.34
N ASP A 573 -14.33 -4.13 6.21
CA ASP A 573 -13.47 -4.26 5.02
C ASP A 573 -12.06 -3.67 5.25
N ASN A 574 -11.95 -2.66 6.11
CA ASN A 574 -10.70 -2.01 6.50
C ASN A 574 -10.78 -1.58 7.97
N SER A 575 -9.73 -1.88 8.74
CA SER A 575 -9.70 -1.52 10.16
C SER A 575 -9.51 -0.02 10.42
N PHE A 576 -8.92 0.72 9.47
CA PHE A 576 -8.63 2.14 9.62
C PHE A 576 -9.68 3.05 8.99
N VAL A 577 -10.07 2.76 7.75
CA VAL A 577 -11.05 3.55 7.00
C VAL A 577 -12.12 2.58 6.48
N ALA A 578 -13.02 2.17 7.36
CA ALA A 578 -14.07 1.24 7.03
C ALA A 578 -15.11 1.87 6.10
N THR A 579 -15.50 1.15 5.07
CA THR A 579 -16.60 1.52 4.17
C THR A 579 -17.76 0.53 4.23
N ARG A 580 -17.51 -0.66 4.72
CA ARG A 580 -18.50 -1.75 4.82
C ARG A 580 -18.22 -2.61 6.03
N GLY A 581 -19.28 -3.24 6.56
CA GLY A 581 -19.20 -4.18 7.68
C GLY A 581 -19.42 -3.50 9.01
N ALA A 582 -19.13 -4.20 10.09
CA ALA A 582 -19.32 -3.70 11.45
C ALA A 582 -18.24 -4.23 12.39
N ARG A 583 -17.93 -3.46 13.42
CA ARG A 583 -17.22 -3.93 14.60
C ARG A 583 -18.13 -3.74 15.82
N SER A 584 -18.34 -4.82 16.56
CA SER A 584 -19.10 -4.82 17.81
C SER A 584 -18.28 -5.50 18.88
N SER A 585 -18.32 -4.97 20.11
CA SER A 585 -17.74 -5.63 21.28
C SER A 585 -18.69 -5.53 22.46
N ALA A 586 -18.59 -6.52 23.34
CA ALA A 586 -19.23 -6.52 24.65
C ALA A 586 -18.21 -7.01 25.66
N SER A 587 -18.09 -6.33 26.77
CA SER A 587 -17.17 -6.65 27.86
C SER A 587 -17.86 -6.63 29.21
N ALA A 588 -17.36 -7.48 30.11
CA ALA A 588 -17.68 -7.50 31.50
C ALA A 588 -16.36 -7.47 32.31
N MET A 589 -16.19 -6.48 33.13
CA MET A 589 -15.06 -6.31 34.03
C MET A 589 -15.52 -6.48 35.47
N TYR A 590 -14.70 -7.12 36.28
CA TYR A 590 -14.84 -7.25 37.71
C TYR A 590 -13.51 -6.85 38.37
N ALA A 591 -13.54 -5.97 39.32
CA ALA A 591 -12.37 -5.50 40.07
C ALA A 591 -12.59 -5.67 41.57
N GLY A 592 -11.52 -5.97 42.30
CA GLY A 592 -11.57 -6.10 43.76
C GLY A 592 -12.05 -7.45 44.25
N GLY A 593 -12.63 -7.50 45.47
CA GLY A 593 -13.08 -8.72 46.09
C GLY A 593 -12.00 -9.82 46.19
N PRO A 594 -12.23 -11.00 45.58
CA PRO A 594 -11.24 -12.07 45.58
C PRO A 594 -9.97 -11.76 44.79
N LEU A 595 -9.98 -10.74 43.93
CA LEU A 595 -8.81 -10.29 43.16
C LEU A 595 -7.90 -9.38 43.97
N GLY A 596 -8.38 -8.85 45.11
CA GLY A 596 -7.68 -7.88 45.93
C GLY A 596 -7.66 -6.46 45.31
N GLY A 597 -6.98 -5.54 45.99
CA GLY A 597 -6.97 -4.14 45.62
C GLY A 597 -7.95 -3.31 46.43
N ASP A 598 -8.02 -2.02 46.14
CA ASP A 598 -8.78 -1.03 46.91
C ASP A 598 -10.13 -0.66 46.22
N VAL A 599 -10.37 -1.21 45.01
CA VAL A 599 -11.51 -0.85 44.17
C VAL A 599 -12.41 -2.07 43.94
N ASP A 600 -13.63 -2.00 44.47
CA ASP A 600 -14.64 -3.08 44.45
C ASP A 600 -15.80 -2.70 43.53
N ILE A 601 -15.61 -2.91 42.20
CA ILE A 601 -16.61 -2.58 41.17
C ILE A 601 -16.78 -3.67 40.12
N TYR A 602 -17.87 -3.61 39.41
CA TYR A 602 -18.04 -4.28 38.13
C TYR A 602 -18.47 -3.29 37.04
N GLN A 603 -18.10 -3.56 35.80
CA GLN A 603 -18.48 -2.75 34.65
C GLN A 603 -18.98 -3.66 33.52
N LEU A 604 -20.11 -3.30 32.93
CA LEU A 604 -20.65 -3.90 31.73
C LEU A 604 -20.65 -2.86 30.62
N GLU A 605 -20.09 -3.22 29.48
CA GLU A 605 -19.98 -2.31 28.34
C GLU A 605 -20.31 -3.02 27.05
N ALA A 606 -21.05 -2.35 26.17
CA ALA A 606 -21.27 -2.80 24.80
C ALA A 606 -21.12 -1.63 23.84
N GLN A 607 -20.42 -1.87 22.72
CA GLN A 607 -20.26 -0.87 21.69
C GLN A 607 -20.35 -1.48 20.29
N THR A 608 -20.81 -0.68 19.35
CA THR A 608 -20.90 -1.09 17.95
C THR A 608 -20.60 0.09 17.02
N ALA A 609 -19.99 -0.22 15.87
CA ALA A 609 -19.83 0.71 14.76
C ALA A 609 -20.09 -0.03 13.46
N ALA A 610 -21.12 0.36 12.73
CA ALA A 610 -21.54 -0.28 11.50
C ALA A 610 -21.45 0.68 10.31
N TYR A 611 -21.04 0.19 9.15
CA TYR A 611 -20.73 0.97 7.96
C TYR A 611 -21.46 0.40 6.76
N TRP A 612 -22.17 1.24 6.04
CA TRP A 612 -22.90 0.89 4.83
C TRP A 612 -22.48 1.78 3.68
N PRO A 613 -21.92 1.21 2.60
CA PRO A 613 -21.71 1.96 1.36
C PRO A 613 -23.06 2.26 0.73
N ILE A 614 -23.23 3.50 0.33
CA ILE A 614 -24.43 3.99 -0.37
C ILE A 614 -24.04 4.36 -1.80
N TRP A 615 -24.81 5.15 -2.51
CA TRP A 615 -24.48 5.59 -3.85
C TRP A 615 -23.20 6.47 -3.88
N PHE A 616 -22.49 6.47 -4.99
CA PHE A 616 -21.29 7.29 -5.25
C PHE A 616 -20.16 7.17 -4.22
N ASP A 617 -20.00 6.01 -3.59
CA ASP A 617 -19.03 5.71 -2.51
C ASP A 617 -19.21 6.55 -1.23
N HIS A 618 -20.38 7.14 -1.07
CA HIS A 618 -20.76 7.70 0.21
C HIS A 618 -20.88 6.56 1.23
N VAL A 619 -20.57 6.84 2.47
CA VAL A 619 -20.68 5.86 3.55
C VAL A 619 -21.54 6.42 4.64
N PHE A 620 -22.55 5.68 5.03
CA PHE A 620 -23.30 5.91 6.25
C PHE A 620 -22.69 5.07 7.37
N ASN A 621 -22.46 5.69 8.52
CA ASN A 621 -21.92 5.05 9.71
C ASN A 621 -22.88 5.28 10.88
N LEU A 622 -23.14 4.22 11.63
CA LEU A 622 -23.86 4.30 12.90
C LEU A 622 -22.96 3.74 13.99
N ARG A 623 -22.74 4.51 15.05
CA ARG A 623 -22.04 4.07 16.24
C ARG A 623 -22.98 4.13 17.44
N GLY A 624 -22.81 3.21 18.36
CA GLY A 624 -23.52 3.18 19.62
C GLY A 624 -22.65 2.60 20.71
N TRP A 625 -22.84 3.08 21.91
CA TRP A 625 -22.17 2.62 23.11
C TRP A 625 -23.15 2.70 24.26
N ILE A 626 -23.08 1.74 25.17
CA ILE A 626 -23.82 1.68 26.41
C ILE A 626 -22.93 1.05 27.47
N ALA A 627 -22.92 1.59 28.68
CA ALA A 627 -22.17 1.04 29.79
C ALA A 627 -22.86 1.28 31.12
N VAL A 628 -22.55 0.39 32.04
CA VAL A 628 -22.92 0.49 33.47
C VAL A 628 -21.68 0.13 34.26
N VAL A 629 -21.40 0.92 35.31
CA VAL A 629 -20.44 0.61 36.33
C VAL A 629 -21.11 0.74 37.70
N ASP A 630 -20.89 -0.24 38.60
CA ASP A 630 -21.47 -0.19 39.91
C ASP A 630 -20.56 -0.91 40.91
N SER A 631 -20.76 -0.59 42.20
CA SER A 631 -20.03 -1.20 43.30
C SER A 631 -20.63 -2.55 43.68
N HIS A 632 -19.78 -3.49 44.08
CA HIS A 632 -20.18 -4.71 44.75
C HIS A 632 -19.60 -4.86 46.13
N GLY A 633 -18.85 -3.83 46.59
CA GLY A 633 -18.26 -3.77 47.91
C GLY A 633 -19.26 -3.42 49.02
N SER A 634 -18.77 -3.32 50.23
CA SER A 634 -19.56 -2.91 51.40
C SER A 634 -19.95 -1.42 51.39
N GLU A 635 -19.20 -0.61 50.65
CA GLU A 635 -19.46 0.78 50.39
C GLU A 635 -20.06 0.93 48.99
N ASP A 636 -21.20 1.59 48.87
CA ASP A 636 -21.83 1.90 47.59
C ASP A 636 -21.09 3.05 46.91
N ARG A 637 -19.82 2.82 46.56
CA ARG A 637 -18.93 3.81 45.98
C ARG A 637 -18.28 3.31 44.72
N VAL A 638 -18.47 4.05 43.65
CA VAL A 638 -17.70 3.90 42.40
C VAL A 638 -16.69 5.07 42.37
N PRO A 639 -15.38 4.78 42.41
CA PRO A 639 -14.36 5.82 42.36
C PRO A 639 -14.49 6.72 41.12
N LEU A 640 -14.14 8.00 41.25
CA LEU A 640 -14.27 9.00 40.18
C LEU A 640 -13.53 8.61 38.92
N PHE A 641 -12.38 7.95 39.03
CA PHE A 641 -11.57 7.51 37.91
C PHE A 641 -12.16 6.31 37.15
N ASP A 642 -13.14 5.62 37.71
CA ASP A 642 -13.87 4.51 37.05
C ASP A 642 -15.30 4.91 36.63
N ARG A 643 -15.78 6.11 36.97
CA ARG A 643 -17.07 6.63 36.52
C ARG A 643 -17.07 6.90 35.00
N LEU A 644 -18.23 6.87 34.39
CA LEU A 644 -18.45 7.08 32.97
C LEU A 644 -18.53 8.58 32.65
N PHE A 645 -18.01 8.97 31.48
CA PHE A 645 -18.01 10.36 31.02
C PHE A 645 -18.30 10.43 29.51
N LEU A 646 -19.00 11.51 29.10
CA LEU A 646 -19.25 11.83 27.68
C LEU A 646 -18.88 13.29 27.38
N GLY A 647 -18.81 13.59 26.07
CA GLY A 647 -18.42 14.89 25.49
C GLY A 647 -17.06 14.83 24.80
N GLY A 648 -16.82 15.77 23.90
CA GLY A 648 -15.57 15.90 23.14
C GLY A 648 -15.55 15.18 21.79
N ALA A 649 -14.42 15.26 21.12
CA ALA A 649 -14.21 14.85 19.71
C ALA A 649 -14.58 13.40 19.38
N ARG A 650 -14.68 12.51 20.36
CA ARG A 650 -14.93 11.08 20.16
C ARG A 650 -16.36 10.63 20.41
N THR A 651 -17.12 11.42 21.15
CA THR A 651 -18.49 11.07 21.55
C THR A 651 -19.48 12.15 21.10
N LEU A 652 -19.82 13.13 21.93
CA LEU A 652 -20.70 14.26 21.62
C LEU A 652 -19.84 15.48 21.27
N ARG A 653 -19.67 15.77 19.99
CA ARG A 653 -18.71 16.75 19.46
C ARG A 653 -19.12 18.21 19.71
N GLY A 654 -20.39 18.46 19.96
CA GLY A 654 -20.90 19.78 20.36
C GLY A 654 -20.54 20.20 21.78
N PHE A 655 -20.06 19.29 22.60
CA PHE A 655 -19.78 19.50 24.01
C PHE A 655 -18.29 19.42 24.33
N LYS A 656 -17.86 20.05 25.44
CA LYS A 656 -16.50 19.90 25.95
C LYS A 656 -16.27 18.47 26.41
N TYR A 657 -14.99 18.08 26.41
CA TYR A 657 -14.55 16.78 26.92
C TYR A 657 -15.02 16.57 28.36
N ARG A 658 -15.66 15.42 28.64
CA ARG A 658 -16.22 15.01 29.95
C ARG A 658 -17.37 15.88 30.51
N LYS A 659 -17.84 16.90 29.81
CA LYS A 659 -18.82 17.85 30.36
C LYS A 659 -20.31 17.45 30.15
N VAL A 660 -20.60 16.24 29.64
CA VAL A 660 -21.98 15.72 29.52
C VAL A 660 -22.26 14.75 30.68
N GLY A 661 -23.27 15.04 31.45
CA GLY A 661 -23.71 14.26 32.60
C GLY A 661 -23.51 14.97 33.94
N PRO A 662 -23.51 14.22 35.05
CA PRO A 662 -23.48 14.75 36.42
C PRO A 662 -22.27 15.63 36.71
N LYS A 663 -22.50 16.70 37.46
CA LYS A 663 -21.51 17.67 37.92
C LYS A 663 -21.70 17.97 39.42
N ASP A 664 -20.66 18.42 40.05
CA ASP A 664 -20.73 18.94 41.40
C ASP A 664 -21.31 20.37 41.45
N GLU A 665 -21.36 20.94 42.67
CA GLU A 665 -21.92 22.29 42.90
C GLU A 665 -21.16 23.41 42.19
N ASP A 666 -19.87 23.21 41.91
CA ASP A 666 -19.01 24.16 41.21
C ASP A 666 -19.04 23.93 39.67
N GLY A 667 -19.75 22.92 39.18
CA GLY A 667 -19.91 22.57 37.78
C GLY A 667 -18.77 21.70 37.19
N GLU A 668 -17.93 21.11 38.06
CA GLU A 668 -16.92 20.14 37.63
C GLU A 668 -17.57 18.76 37.35
N PRO A 669 -17.21 18.06 36.28
CA PRO A 669 -17.77 16.74 35.95
C PRO A 669 -17.33 15.70 36.96
N ILE A 670 -18.29 15.08 37.60
CA ILE A 670 -18.07 13.94 38.51
C ILE A 670 -18.37 12.58 37.86
N GLY A 671 -18.83 12.58 36.58
CA GLY A 671 -19.22 11.36 35.89
C GLY A 671 -20.43 10.66 36.53
N GLY A 672 -20.79 9.51 35.98
CA GLY A 672 -21.92 8.73 36.49
C GLY A 672 -21.70 7.22 36.36
N ARG A 673 -22.72 6.46 36.78
CA ARG A 673 -22.64 4.99 36.84
C ARG A 673 -23.25 4.30 35.63
N SER A 674 -24.13 4.96 34.87
CA SER A 674 -24.68 4.43 33.61
C SER A 674 -24.68 5.48 32.51
N GLY A 675 -24.58 5.04 31.27
CA GLY A 675 -24.59 5.94 30.15
C GLY A 675 -24.69 5.30 28.81
N TRP A 676 -25.06 6.12 27.84
CA TRP A 676 -25.14 5.69 26.45
C TRP A 676 -24.85 6.84 25.50
N TYR A 677 -24.34 6.54 24.30
CA TYR A 677 -24.34 7.47 23.17
C TYR A 677 -24.64 6.77 21.86
N ALA A 678 -25.17 7.53 20.93
CA ALA A 678 -25.34 7.15 19.53
C ALA A 678 -24.85 8.26 18.60
N THR A 679 -24.18 7.87 17.54
CA THR A 679 -23.73 8.76 16.46
C THR A 679 -24.19 8.24 15.13
N ALA A 680 -24.85 9.10 14.34
CA ALA A 680 -25.09 8.87 12.93
C ALA A 680 -24.19 9.79 12.10
N GLU A 681 -23.33 9.24 11.26
CA GLU A 681 -22.40 10.02 10.44
C GLU A 681 -22.54 9.62 8.96
N TYR A 682 -22.61 10.61 8.09
CA TYR A 682 -22.67 10.45 6.65
C TYR A 682 -21.45 11.09 6.01
N THR A 683 -20.64 10.29 5.31
CA THR A 683 -19.41 10.75 4.68
C THR A 683 -19.49 10.74 3.17
N ILE A 684 -19.00 11.81 2.58
CA ILE A 684 -18.99 12.06 1.13
C ILE A 684 -17.53 12.15 0.68
N PRO A 685 -17.04 11.25 -0.19
CA PRO A 685 -15.69 11.36 -0.73
C PRO A 685 -15.60 12.55 -1.69
N VAL A 686 -14.67 13.46 -1.42
CA VAL A 686 -14.43 14.66 -2.26
C VAL A 686 -13.30 14.38 -3.24
N VAL A 687 -12.19 13.86 -2.73
CA VAL A 687 -11.05 13.34 -3.49
C VAL A 687 -10.45 12.18 -2.73
N ASP A 688 -9.49 11.47 -3.36
CA ASP A 688 -8.74 10.44 -2.66
C ASP A 688 -8.17 11.03 -1.36
N LYS A 689 -8.37 10.35 -0.24
CA LYS A 689 -7.93 10.73 1.11
C LYS A 689 -8.66 11.92 1.76
N LEU A 690 -9.62 12.55 1.10
CA LEU A 690 -10.42 13.63 1.67
C LEU A 690 -11.90 13.30 1.59
N ARG A 691 -12.57 13.30 2.75
CA ARG A 691 -14.01 13.14 2.85
C ARG A 691 -14.62 14.32 3.60
N PHE A 692 -15.76 14.75 3.18
CA PHE A 692 -16.65 15.61 3.94
C PHE A 692 -17.57 14.74 4.79
N ALA A 693 -17.86 15.14 6.00
CA ALA A 693 -18.76 14.45 6.92
C ALA A 693 -19.85 15.38 7.42
N THR A 694 -21.05 14.87 7.59
CA THR A 694 -22.09 15.47 8.43
C THR A 694 -22.52 14.42 9.45
N PHE A 695 -22.86 14.85 10.64
CA PHE A 695 -23.15 13.93 11.74
C PHE A 695 -24.17 14.47 12.71
N TYR A 696 -24.77 13.57 13.45
CA TYR A 696 -25.63 13.81 14.58
C TYR A 696 -25.17 12.90 15.71
N ASP A 697 -24.86 13.52 16.86
CA ASP A 697 -24.46 12.83 18.08
C ASP A 697 -25.54 13.04 19.16
N MET A 698 -25.78 12.01 19.96
CA MET A 698 -26.69 12.07 21.09
C MET A 698 -26.25 11.12 22.21
N GLY A 699 -26.50 11.47 23.44
CA GLY A 699 -26.17 10.62 24.59
C GLY A 699 -26.28 11.32 25.93
N MET A 700 -26.20 10.55 27.00
CA MET A 700 -26.28 11.00 28.38
C MET A 700 -25.50 10.07 29.32
N ILE A 701 -25.06 10.63 30.43
CA ILE A 701 -24.52 9.92 31.61
C ILE A 701 -25.45 10.21 32.79
N TYR A 702 -25.79 9.16 33.52
CA TYR A 702 -26.66 9.22 34.70
C TYR A 702 -25.87 8.85 35.95
N ASP A 703 -26.23 9.45 37.07
CA ASP A 703 -25.51 9.25 38.33
C ASP A 703 -25.71 7.83 38.88
N GLU A 704 -26.93 7.30 38.77
CA GLU A 704 -27.26 5.97 39.26
C GLU A 704 -26.95 4.86 38.25
N ALA A 705 -26.62 3.68 38.78
CA ALA A 705 -26.44 2.50 37.97
C ALA A 705 -27.76 2.01 37.38
N TYR A 706 -27.73 1.53 36.10
CA TYR A 706 -28.89 1.04 35.37
C TYR A 706 -29.99 2.08 35.11
N GLU A 707 -29.72 3.35 35.31
CA GLU A 707 -30.60 4.41 34.89
C GLU A 707 -30.39 4.75 33.44
N PHE A 708 -31.48 4.69 32.63
CA PHE A 708 -31.44 4.98 31.21
C PHE A 708 -32.72 5.71 30.79
N GLU A 709 -32.78 7.00 31.13
CA GLU A 709 -33.90 7.85 30.72
C GLU A 709 -33.68 8.37 29.27
N THR A 710 -34.61 8.08 28.38
CA THR A 710 -34.54 8.55 27.00
C THR A 710 -35.13 9.93 26.77
N SER A 711 -35.77 10.52 27.81
CA SER A 711 -36.33 11.88 27.76
C SER A 711 -35.27 12.96 28.03
N GLU A 712 -34.22 12.64 28.77
CA GLU A 712 -33.11 13.53 29.11
C GLU A 712 -31.84 13.07 28.42
N TYR A 713 -31.40 13.86 27.45
CA TYR A 713 -30.15 13.58 26.74
C TYR A 713 -29.59 14.88 26.14
N ASN A 714 -28.31 14.87 25.87
CA ASN A 714 -27.63 15.90 25.10
C ASN A 714 -27.53 15.47 23.65
N SER A 715 -27.67 16.41 22.73
CA SER A 715 -27.47 16.14 21.31
C SER A 715 -26.84 17.31 20.58
N ASP A 716 -26.12 16.99 19.53
CA ASP A 716 -25.52 17.94 18.62
C ASP A 716 -25.59 17.46 17.17
N TRP A 717 -25.44 18.38 16.25
CA TRP A 717 -25.18 18.07 14.85
C TRP A 717 -23.99 18.86 14.36
N GLY A 718 -23.32 18.35 13.33
CA GLY A 718 -22.18 19.06 12.83
C GLY A 718 -21.75 18.63 11.45
N VAL A 719 -20.71 19.32 11.00
CA VAL A 719 -20.01 19.05 9.76
C VAL A 719 -18.53 18.88 10.00
N GLY A 720 -17.87 18.12 9.17
CA GLY A 720 -16.45 17.90 9.35
C GLY A 720 -15.71 17.46 8.11
N ILE A 721 -14.40 17.46 8.23
CA ILE A 721 -13.47 17.04 7.22
C ILE A 721 -12.65 15.86 7.75
N ARG A 722 -12.49 14.83 6.91
CA ARG A 722 -11.69 13.65 7.17
C ARG A 722 -10.56 13.61 6.17
N LEU A 723 -9.32 13.67 6.63
CA LEU A 723 -8.11 13.57 5.82
C LEU A 723 -7.39 12.28 6.18
N ASP A 724 -7.40 11.31 5.27
CA ASP A 724 -6.84 9.98 5.49
C ASP A 724 -5.39 9.94 5.01
N PHE A 725 -4.46 10.53 5.79
CA PHE A 725 -3.03 10.38 5.54
C PHE A 725 -2.51 9.07 6.11
N PRO A 726 -1.63 8.35 5.37
CA PRO A 726 -0.95 7.19 5.92
C PRO A 726 -0.18 7.55 7.20
N GLY A 727 -0.51 6.90 8.31
CA GLY A 727 0.13 7.12 9.61
C GLY A 727 -0.53 8.15 10.51
N PHE A 728 -1.24 9.16 9.99
CA PHE A 728 -1.92 10.17 10.81
C PHE A 728 -3.19 10.72 10.14
N PRO A 729 -4.33 10.05 10.31
CA PRO A 729 -5.60 10.62 9.88
C PRO A 729 -5.93 11.87 10.68
N LEU A 730 -6.44 12.89 9.99
CA LEU A 730 -6.84 14.16 10.55
C LEU A 730 -8.35 14.29 10.50
N ARG A 731 -8.96 14.71 11.60
CA ARG A 731 -10.37 15.05 11.70
C ARG A 731 -10.53 16.50 12.17
N LEU A 732 -11.34 17.23 11.43
CA LEU A 732 -11.75 18.59 11.77
C LEU A 732 -13.27 18.60 11.80
N ASP A 733 -13.85 18.84 12.95
CA ASP A 733 -15.29 18.88 13.14
C ASP A 733 -15.72 20.23 13.70
N TYR A 734 -16.86 20.72 13.24
CA TYR A 734 -17.56 21.81 13.87
C TYR A 734 -18.99 21.37 14.16
N ALA A 735 -19.36 21.39 15.43
CA ALA A 735 -20.64 20.89 15.92
C ALA A 735 -21.41 21.95 16.70
N TRP A 736 -22.72 21.95 16.54
CA TRP A 736 -23.66 22.82 17.24
C TRP A 736 -24.54 21.99 18.16
N PRO A 737 -24.57 22.29 19.47
CA PRO A 737 -25.52 21.68 20.39
C PRO A 737 -26.96 21.97 19.96
N LEU A 738 -27.80 20.93 19.95
CA LEU A 738 -29.24 21.04 19.69
C LEU A 738 -30.05 20.95 20.97
N GLN A 739 -29.74 19.95 21.78
CA GLN A 739 -30.31 19.75 23.07
C GLN A 739 -29.16 19.62 24.09
N ALA A 740 -29.28 20.32 25.21
CA ALA A 740 -28.28 20.32 26.25
C ALA A 740 -28.99 20.29 27.62
N ASP A 741 -28.35 19.62 28.59
CA ASP A 741 -28.71 19.65 30.00
C ASP A 741 -28.54 21.07 30.56
N GLU A 742 -28.94 21.26 31.80
CA GLU A 742 -28.93 22.57 32.49
C GLU A 742 -27.52 23.17 32.67
N PHE A 743 -26.48 22.33 32.64
CA PHE A 743 -25.10 22.72 32.83
C PHE A 743 -24.33 23.01 31.54
N ASN A 744 -24.92 22.75 30.37
CA ASN A 744 -24.29 22.91 29.08
C ASN A 744 -24.92 24.04 28.25
N ASP A 745 -24.07 24.88 27.62
CA ASP A 745 -24.50 25.99 26.81
C ASP A 745 -24.87 25.53 25.38
N ARG A 746 -26.04 25.98 24.91
CA ARG A 746 -26.53 25.76 23.54
C ARG A 746 -26.08 26.85 22.55
N SER A 747 -25.57 27.97 23.03
CA SER A 747 -25.43 29.18 22.22
C SER A 747 -24.23 29.17 21.28
N SER A 748 -23.21 28.36 21.55
CA SER A 748 -21.96 28.34 20.75
C SER A 748 -21.62 27.00 20.16
N GLY A 749 -21.39 27.00 18.84
CA GLY A 749 -20.80 25.82 18.18
C GLY A 749 -19.37 25.59 18.62
N ARG A 750 -18.89 24.34 18.53
CA ARG A 750 -17.56 23.94 18.95
C ARG A 750 -16.74 23.39 17.79
N PHE A 751 -15.49 23.81 17.75
CA PHE A 751 -14.49 23.25 16.88
C PHE A 751 -13.79 22.12 17.63
N GLN A 752 -13.79 20.93 17.01
CA GLN A 752 -13.08 19.75 17.49
C GLN A 752 -12.03 19.37 16.47
N PHE A 753 -10.84 19.12 16.96
CA PHE A 753 -9.72 18.75 16.14
C PHE A 753 -9.06 17.51 16.73
N SER A 754 -8.76 16.53 15.90
CA SER A 754 -7.99 15.37 16.34
C SER A 754 -7.08 14.85 15.23
N ILE A 755 -5.86 14.48 15.61
CA ILE A 755 -4.91 13.75 14.77
C ILE A 755 -4.77 12.34 15.35
N GLY A 756 -4.77 11.34 14.50
CA GLY A 756 -4.59 9.96 14.87
C GLY A 756 -5.84 9.10 14.64
N TYR A 757 -5.66 7.80 14.75
CA TYR A 757 -6.76 6.86 14.63
C TYR A 757 -7.62 6.89 15.88
N VAL A 758 -8.91 7.08 15.71
CA VAL A 758 -9.92 6.91 16.75
C VAL A 758 -10.47 5.51 16.59
N PHE A 759 -10.08 4.65 17.51
CA PHE A 759 -10.59 3.28 17.57
C PHE A 759 -11.85 3.23 18.42
#